data_81ddc005b87441c6f35e6a237ee7bf75
#
_entry.id   81ddc005b87441c6f35e6a237ee7bf75
#
_cell.length_a   1.000
_cell.length_b   1.000
_cell.length_c   1.000
_cell.angle_alpha   90.00
_cell.angle_beta   90.00
_cell.angle_gamma   90.00
#
_symmetry.space_group_name_H-M   'P 1'
#
loop_
_entity.id
_entity.type
_entity.pdbx_description
1 polymer ?
#
loop_
_entity_poly.entity_id
_entity_poly.type
_entity_poly.pdbx_seq_one_letter_code
_entity_poly.pdbx_strand_id
1 'polypeptide(L)'
;MPVGQSLCFTRIPRKHNLVKMKPISHIVLLFCLLCAVAGCRSDRKPVDLASLLDEMVDRDALASYPDPSYVTRQFSSYDRASVRPDTSSWYANWDRTQFIRTDSIEGRREFVVFDAEGPGAITRFWVTVADYSGKGVLRFYIDGSATPQIEGEPLSILSGHKLVGAPLSTSVAEATDYLQRGHNLYLPIPYAKSCKITYESPSVKEPGEFSGECFYYNINYRTYERGTRVVSFSMDELEKNRARIERVQKQLVESGRPDSLLQRESLTRTLAPGDSATLRLTGTRAIRELRCALTAADYNQALRSTVLQMRFDGHTTVWVPLGDFMGTGNRLTPYKSFYTEVRADSTLSCYWTMPFKESCEVTVRNLGQEPVGLDLSLYSGDWKWTRRSMYFGAGWTEYNHLYTGALHDMKGTDSQFDINWVELSGRGVYVGDAVTLFNTVADWWGEGDEKIYVDGESFPSHFGTGTEDYYGYAWCMHNPFDHPFIAEPDGTGSTQCGHVSNVRYRALDAIPFERSLKFDMEVWHWCSTWINYAPVTYYYLCAGGTSNRGAEAEMAARKIATRKNDLVPNYPDDNGVVEGEFLDITLTGGVEKSQTILPMQWSNNAQFFWLGAKPGDKASLTFSVDRAGEAQLSAVMTVAPDYGCFDLWLNGRLIRSGLDAYAVALGKQTVDLGKHRLQAGDNTLQVVQRGKNSRASNTCFGLDCLIVK
;
A
#
# COMPACT_ATOMS: atom_id res chain seq x y z
N MET A 1 -43.36 -39.49 35.29
CA MET A 1 -43.71 -40.40 36.44
C MET A 1 -42.41 -41.10 36.88
N PRO A 2 -42.20 -41.26 38.18
CA PRO A 2 -42.43 -40.36 39.31
C PRO A 2 -41.21 -40.27 40.26
N VAL A 3 -41.44 -39.45 41.34
CA VAL A 3 -40.98 -39.56 42.74
C VAL A 3 -39.58 -39.04 43.02
N GLY A 4 -39.31 -37.97 43.66
CA GLY A 4 -39.86 -37.46 44.95
C GLY A 4 -39.08 -38.02 46.15
N GLN A 5 -38.27 -37.14 46.78
CA GLN A 5 -38.09 -37.22 48.22
C GLN A 5 -37.58 -35.90 48.82
N SER A 6 -38.44 -35.39 49.69
CA SER A 6 -38.22 -34.31 50.62
C SER A 6 -37.43 -34.80 51.83
N LEU A 7 -36.48 -34.01 52.34
CA LEU A 7 -35.97 -34.14 53.69
C LEU A 7 -35.86 -32.79 54.39
N CYS A 8 -36.60 -32.74 55.46
CA CYS A 8 -36.75 -31.70 56.44
C CYS A 8 -35.50 -31.64 57.34
N PHE A 9 -34.94 -30.48 57.67
CA PHE A 9 -34.03 -30.34 58.80
C PHE A 9 -34.28 -29.09 59.64
N THR A 10 -34.30 -29.34 60.88
CA THR A 10 -34.60 -28.63 62.10
C THR A 10 -33.73 -27.37 62.33
N ARG A 11 -34.39 -26.34 62.86
CA ARG A 11 -33.84 -25.09 63.40
C ARG A 11 -33.06 -25.35 64.75
N ILE A 12 -31.91 -24.70 64.90
CA ILE A 12 -31.27 -24.42 66.17
C ILE A 12 -31.05 -22.91 66.28
N PRO A 13 -31.44 -22.23 67.34
CA PRO A 13 -31.29 -20.79 67.47
C PRO A 13 -29.91 -20.42 68.05
N ARG A 14 -29.16 -19.54 67.38
CA ARG A 14 -28.01 -18.85 68.00
C ARG A 14 -28.33 -17.37 68.24
N LYS A 15 -28.15 -16.99 69.46
CA LYS A 15 -28.24 -15.59 69.97
C LYS A 15 -27.15 -14.74 69.29
N HIS A 16 -27.55 -13.67 68.64
CA HIS A 16 -26.61 -12.63 68.20
C HIS A 16 -26.58 -11.52 69.24
N ASN A 17 -25.39 -11.27 69.80
CA ASN A 17 -25.05 -10.03 70.52
C ASN A 17 -24.74 -8.95 69.48
N LEU A 18 -25.58 -7.94 69.36
CA LEU A 18 -25.36 -6.73 68.60
C LEU A 18 -24.39 -5.79 69.36
N VAL A 19 -23.15 -5.73 68.91
CA VAL A 19 -22.22 -4.67 69.31
C VAL A 19 -22.57 -3.41 68.49
N LYS A 20 -23.07 -2.36 69.12
CA LYS A 20 -23.29 -1.04 68.53
C LYS A 20 -21.96 -0.40 68.17
N MET A 21 -21.57 -0.40 66.89
CA MET A 21 -20.47 0.41 66.38
C MET A 21 -20.92 1.88 66.20
N LYS A 22 -20.10 2.81 66.72
CA LYS A 22 -20.33 4.26 66.67
C LYS A 22 -20.15 4.79 65.24
N PRO A 23 -20.89 5.83 64.80
CA PRO A 23 -20.94 6.32 63.39
C PRO A 23 -19.67 7.07 62.92
N ILE A 24 -18.57 7.12 63.68
CA ILE A 24 -17.36 7.86 63.31
C ILE A 24 -16.48 7.12 62.30
N SER A 25 -16.63 5.79 62.18
CA SER A 25 -15.78 4.97 61.29
C SER A 25 -16.15 5.11 59.79
N HIS A 26 -17.34 5.50 59.43
CA HIS A 26 -17.79 5.59 58.03
C HIS A 26 -17.34 6.88 57.32
N ILE A 27 -17.15 7.97 58.07
CA ILE A 27 -16.68 9.26 57.50
C ILE A 27 -15.19 9.18 57.19
N VAL A 28 -14.40 8.47 57.99
CA VAL A 28 -12.95 8.29 57.75
C VAL A 28 -12.72 7.36 56.57
N LEU A 29 -13.53 6.29 56.39
CA LEU A 29 -13.42 5.40 55.25
C LEU A 29 -13.86 6.07 53.92
N LEU A 30 -14.87 6.92 53.96
CA LEU A 30 -15.30 7.71 52.81
C LEU A 30 -14.27 8.80 52.43
N PHE A 31 -13.59 9.39 53.39
CA PHE A 31 -12.53 10.38 53.16
C PHE A 31 -11.26 9.71 52.62
N CYS A 32 -10.90 8.52 53.09
CA CYS A 32 -9.81 7.71 52.56
C CYS A 32 -10.10 7.19 51.14
N LEU A 33 -11.34 6.82 50.81
CA LEU A 33 -11.73 6.48 49.44
C LEU A 33 -11.73 7.69 48.52
N LEU A 34 -12.18 8.87 48.97
CA LEU A 34 -12.12 10.11 48.19
C LEU A 34 -10.66 10.62 48.01
N CYS A 35 -9.76 10.42 48.97
CA CYS A 35 -8.34 10.72 48.82
C CYS A 35 -7.60 9.70 47.95
N ALA A 36 -8.04 8.43 47.87
CA ALA A 36 -7.47 7.43 47.00
C ALA A 36 -7.86 7.64 45.50
N VAL A 37 -9.01 8.29 45.25
CA VAL A 37 -9.42 8.68 43.89
C VAL A 37 -8.81 9.99 43.44
N ALA A 38 -8.39 10.86 44.38
CA ALA A 38 -7.73 12.13 44.08
C ALA A 38 -6.19 12.01 43.93
N GLY A 39 -5.60 10.82 44.15
CA GLY A 39 -4.17 10.60 44.28
C GLY A 39 -3.41 10.05 43.08
N CYS A 40 -4.00 9.96 41.89
CA CYS A 40 -3.27 9.60 40.67
C CYS A 40 -3.49 10.65 39.55
N ARG A 41 -3.12 11.90 39.80
CA ARG A 41 -2.66 12.77 38.71
C ARG A 41 -1.30 12.22 38.30
N SER A 42 -1.27 11.44 37.21
CA SER A 42 0.01 11.06 36.61
C SER A 42 0.76 12.34 36.24
N ASP A 43 2.02 12.46 36.65
CA ASP A 43 2.95 13.51 36.20
C ASP A 43 3.30 13.37 34.70
N ARG A 44 2.43 12.73 33.90
CA ARG A 44 2.64 12.59 32.44
C ARG A 44 2.63 13.96 31.80
N LYS A 45 3.66 14.23 30.99
CA LYS A 45 3.69 15.43 30.17
C LYS A 45 2.46 15.42 29.24
N PRO A 46 1.89 16.58 28.91
CA PRO A 46 0.80 16.64 27.95
C PRO A 46 1.30 16.22 26.57
N VAL A 47 0.40 15.63 25.76
CA VAL A 47 0.60 15.51 24.34
C VAL A 47 0.37 16.89 23.71
N ASP A 48 1.34 17.38 22.97
CA ASP A 48 1.29 18.67 22.27
C ASP A 48 2.04 18.58 20.93
N LEU A 49 2.01 19.64 20.16
CA LEU A 49 2.71 19.69 18.87
C LEU A 49 4.20 19.36 19.01
N ALA A 50 4.85 19.85 20.08
CA ALA A 50 6.26 19.62 20.32
C ALA A 50 6.58 18.13 20.57
N SER A 51 5.82 17.48 21.44
CA SER A 51 6.01 16.07 21.77
C SER A 51 5.72 15.14 20.60
N LEU A 52 4.72 15.46 19.77
CA LEU A 52 4.41 14.69 18.55
C LEU A 52 5.49 14.84 17.48
N LEU A 53 6.05 16.03 17.31
CA LEU A 53 7.17 16.26 16.39
C LEU A 53 8.43 15.49 16.84
N ASP A 54 8.73 15.45 18.16
CA ASP A 54 9.85 14.65 18.66
C ASP A 54 9.60 13.14 18.52
N GLU A 55 8.37 12.67 18.78
CA GLU A 55 7.97 11.27 18.60
C GLU A 55 8.11 10.83 17.14
N MET A 56 7.76 11.69 16.17
CA MET A 56 7.84 11.39 14.74
C MET A 56 9.24 10.94 14.29
N VAL A 57 10.28 11.47 14.89
CA VAL A 57 11.68 11.15 14.56
C VAL A 57 12.36 10.22 15.57
N ASP A 58 11.64 9.77 16.59
CA ASP A 58 12.12 8.81 17.58
C ASP A 58 11.77 7.37 17.15
N ARG A 59 12.70 6.71 16.44
CA ARG A 59 12.54 5.31 16.02
C ARG A 59 12.43 4.34 17.20
N ASP A 60 12.92 4.71 18.39
CA ASP A 60 12.84 3.88 19.59
C ASP A 60 11.42 3.88 20.19
N ALA A 61 10.64 4.93 19.94
CA ALA A 61 9.26 5.03 20.42
C ALA A 61 8.38 3.89 19.86
N LEU A 62 8.55 3.54 18.57
CA LEU A 62 7.78 2.46 17.94
C LEU A 62 8.07 1.06 18.50
N ALA A 63 9.26 0.86 19.08
CA ALA A 63 9.66 -0.41 19.70
C ALA A 63 9.11 -0.61 21.11
N SER A 64 8.32 0.34 21.60
CA SER A 64 7.63 0.29 22.90
C SER A 64 6.13 0.53 22.69
N TYR A 65 5.30 -0.32 23.29
CA TYR A 65 3.86 -0.12 23.24
C TYR A 65 3.47 1.27 23.77
N PRO A 66 2.56 2.02 23.08
CA PRO A 66 2.31 3.43 23.37
C PRO A 66 1.88 3.73 24.81
N ASP A 67 2.35 4.86 25.33
CA ASP A 67 1.95 5.42 26.62
C ASP A 67 2.02 6.96 26.58
N PRO A 68 0.89 7.68 26.58
CA PRO A 68 -0.47 7.19 26.74
C PRO A 68 -0.92 6.26 25.60
N SER A 69 -1.83 5.33 25.89
CA SER A 69 -2.39 4.46 24.87
C SER A 69 -3.32 5.27 23.94
N TYR A 70 -3.38 4.83 22.68
CA TYR A 70 -4.26 5.41 21.68
C TYR A 70 -4.72 4.34 20.69
N VAL A 71 -5.77 4.64 19.96
CA VAL A 71 -6.19 3.91 18.77
C VAL A 71 -5.98 4.80 17.55
N THR A 72 -5.56 4.20 16.43
CA THR A 72 -5.46 4.90 15.14
C THR A 72 -6.61 4.49 14.25
N ARG A 73 -7.22 5.45 13.56
CA ARG A 73 -8.30 5.25 12.59
C ARG A 73 -8.11 6.15 11.38
N GLN A 74 -8.94 5.92 10.37
CA GLN A 74 -8.95 6.70 9.14
C GLN A 74 -10.36 7.19 8.80
N PHE A 75 -10.48 8.46 8.42
CA PHE A 75 -11.58 8.94 7.59
C PHE A 75 -11.09 9.03 6.14
N SER A 76 -11.89 8.55 5.21
CA SER A 76 -11.58 8.59 3.79
C SER A 76 -12.82 8.84 2.96
N SER A 77 -12.63 9.09 1.69
CA SER A 77 -13.72 9.23 0.73
C SER A 77 -14.15 7.91 0.09
N TYR A 78 -13.90 6.76 0.73
CA TYR A 78 -14.34 5.44 0.24
C TYR A 78 -15.83 5.45 -0.13
N ASP A 79 -16.24 4.66 -1.11
CA ASP A 79 -17.64 4.59 -1.56
C ASP A 79 -18.57 4.12 -0.45
N ARG A 80 -19.55 4.93 -0.09
CA ARG A 80 -20.51 4.64 1.00
C ARG A 80 -21.46 3.48 0.68
N ALA A 81 -21.46 2.95 -0.54
CA ALA A 81 -22.15 1.71 -0.88
C ALA A 81 -21.45 0.46 -0.31
N SER A 82 -20.16 0.56 0.02
CA SER A 82 -19.38 -0.49 0.69
C SER A 82 -19.71 -0.55 2.18
N VAL A 83 -20.76 -1.27 2.55
CA VAL A 83 -21.31 -1.29 3.93
C VAL A 83 -20.94 -2.53 4.73
N ARG A 84 -20.75 -3.67 4.10
CA ARG A 84 -20.42 -4.96 4.73
C ARG A 84 -19.74 -5.91 3.76
N PRO A 85 -18.79 -6.77 4.23
CA PRO A 85 -18.08 -7.72 3.37
C PRO A 85 -18.95 -8.75 2.64
N ASP A 86 -20.17 -9.00 3.11
CA ASP A 86 -21.10 -9.98 2.54
C ASP A 86 -22.14 -9.36 1.57
N THR A 87 -21.99 -8.07 1.24
CA THR A 87 -22.87 -7.39 0.26
C THR A 87 -22.23 -7.39 -1.12
N SER A 88 -23.08 -7.40 -2.16
CA SER A 88 -22.64 -7.32 -3.56
C SER A 88 -21.93 -6.01 -3.91
N SER A 89 -22.08 -4.97 -3.09
CA SER A 89 -21.42 -3.67 -3.26
C SER A 89 -20.20 -3.49 -2.37
N TRP A 90 -19.65 -4.56 -1.79
CA TRP A 90 -18.49 -4.45 -0.91
C TRP A 90 -17.27 -3.82 -1.58
N TYR A 91 -17.12 -4.05 -2.86
CA TYR A 91 -16.04 -3.53 -3.71
C TYR A 91 -16.49 -2.32 -4.55
N ALA A 92 -17.50 -1.57 -4.11
CA ALA A 92 -17.90 -0.33 -4.77
C ALA A 92 -16.76 0.69 -4.66
N ASN A 93 -16.41 1.36 -5.77
CA ASN A 93 -15.25 2.23 -5.86
C ASN A 93 -15.60 3.57 -6.53
N TRP A 94 -16.72 4.15 -6.11
CA TRP A 94 -17.08 5.50 -6.49
C TRP A 94 -16.67 6.49 -5.41
N ASP A 95 -15.36 6.53 -5.08
CA ASP A 95 -14.75 7.20 -3.92
C ASP A 95 -14.70 8.71 -4.04
N ARG A 96 -15.12 9.20 -5.17
CA ARG A 96 -15.09 10.60 -5.52
C ARG A 96 -16.09 11.41 -4.72
N THR A 97 -15.63 12.45 -4.02
CA THR A 97 -16.48 13.40 -3.26
C THR A 97 -17.45 12.74 -2.27
N GLN A 98 -17.05 11.63 -1.65
CA GLN A 98 -17.80 10.94 -0.61
C GLN A 98 -17.55 11.62 0.74
N PHE A 99 -18.49 12.43 1.19
CA PHE A 99 -18.42 13.16 2.46
C PHE A 99 -19.19 12.44 3.57
N ILE A 100 -18.85 12.73 4.83
CA ILE A 100 -19.54 12.16 6.00
C ILE A 100 -20.97 12.68 6.06
N ARG A 101 -21.17 14.01 5.86
CA ARG A 101 -22.43 14.73 5.83
C ARG A 101 -22.22 16.16 5.32
N THR A 102 -23.33 16.87 5.18
CA THR A 102 -23.31 18.30 4.87
C THR A 102 -23.84 19.09 6.08
N ASP A 103 -23.05 20.06 6.53
CA ASP A 103 -23.43 21.01 7.59
C ASP A 103 -23.78 22.38 6.97
N SER A 104 -24.69 23.12 7.61
CA SER A 104 -24.94 24.55 7.31
C SER A 104 -24.31 25.39 8.42
N ILE A 105 -23.27 26.13 8.10
CA ILE A 105 -22.50 26.95 9.05
C ILE A 105 -22.52 28.39 8.58
N GLU A 106 -23.18 29.29 9.33
CA GLU A 106 -23.30 30.72 8.98
C GLU A 106 -23.80 30.95 7.55
N GLY A 107 -24.75 30.11 7.08
CA GLY A 107 -25.31 30.19 5.73
C GLY A 107 -24.45 29.58 4.62
N ARG A 108 -23.25 29.05 4.94
CA ARG A 108 -22.42 28.29 4.01
C ARG A 108 -22.80 26.81 4.04
N ARG A 109 -22.72 26.13 2.89
CA ARG A 109 -22.81 24.67 2.76
C ARG A 109 -21.42 24.08 2.87
N GLU A 110 -21.13 23.41 3.98
CA GLU A 110 -19.83 22.81 4.26
C GLU A 110 -19.94 21.29 4.34
N PHE A 111 -19.12 20.59 3.55
CA PHE A 111 -19.05 19.13 3.49
C PHE A 111 -18.06 18.62 4.52
N VAL A 112 -18.51 17.77 5.44
CA VAL A 112 -17.66 17.24 6.52
C VAL A 112 -16.83 16.10 5.98
N VAL A 113 -15.49 16.25 6.05
CA VAL A 113 -14.49 15.23 5.67
C VAL A 113 -13.87 14.54 6.88
N PHE A 114 -13.96 15.17 8.06
CA PHE A 114 -13.45 14.65 9.32
C PHE A 114 -14.29 15.19 10.49
N ASP A 115 -14.64 14.31 11.43
CA ASP A 115 -15.33 14.71 12.66
C ASP A 115 -15.02 13.70 13.77
N ALA A 116 -14.12 14.04 14.68
CA ALA A 116 -13.71 13.17 15.75
C ALA A 116 -13.68 13.86 17.12
N GLU A 117 -14.18 13.14 18.13
CA GLU A 117 -14.03 13.53 19.53
C GLU A 117 -12.61 13.19 20.02
N GLY A 118 -12.10 14.01 20.95
CA GLY A 118 -10.80 13.86 21.57
C GLY A 118 -10.82 13.34 22.99
N PRO A 119 -9.63 13.30 23.62
CA PRO A 119 -8.36 13.87 23.16
C PRO A 119 -7.77 13.10 21.99
N GLY A 120 -7.23 13.81 20.98
CA GLY A 120 -6.72 13.18 19.77
C GLY A 120 -5.69 14.01 19.00
N ALA A 121 -5.24 13.49 17.87
CA ALA A 121 -4.39 14.21 16.92
C ALA A 121 -4.58 13.66 15.50
N ILE A 122 -4.69 14.53 14.50
CA ILE A 122 -4.50 14.15 13.11
C ILE A 122 -3.01 13.91 12.91
N THR A 123 -2.66 12.82 12.23
CA THR A 123 -1.27 12.37 12.07
C THR A 123 -0.81 12.31 10.62
N ARG A 124 -1.75 12.17 9.67
CA ARG A 124 -1.52 12.29 8.22
C ARG A 124 -2.80 12.74 7.56
N PHE A 125 -2.69 13.63 6.58
CA PHE A 125 -3.78 14.00 5.69
C PHE A 125 -3.29 13.95 4.25
N TRP A 126 -3.87 13.06 3.46
CA TRP A 126 -3.63 12.92 2.04
C TRP A 126 -4.85 13.36 1.24
N VAL A 127 -4.61 14.00 0.09
CA VAL A 127 -5.64 14.43 -0.86
C VAL A 127 -5.12 14.28 -2.28
N THR A 128 -6.01 13.93 -3.19
CA THR A 128 -5.82 14.20 -4.62
C THR A 128 -7.07 14.80 -5.25
N VAL A 129 -6.87 15.50 -6.35
CA VAL A 129 -7.92 16.17 -7.11
C VAL A 129 -7.66 16.00 -8.60
N ALA A 130 -8.69 16.20 -9.44
CA ALA A 130 -8.54 16.21 -10.88
C ALA A 130 -9.02 17.53 -11.48
N ASP A 131 -8.54 17.83 -12.67
CA ASP A 131 -8.93 18.98 -13.49
C ASP A 131 -8.85 20.31 -12.71
N TYR A 132 -9.97 21.00 -12.60
CA TYR A 132 -10.09 22.27 -11.88
C TYR A 132 -10.62 22.14 -10.45
N SER A 133 -10.66 20.92 -9.93
CA SER A 133 -11.12 20.61 -8.58
C SER A 133 -10.16 21.10 -7.49
N GLY A 134 -10.57 21.02 -6.22
CA GLY A 134 -9.75 21.41 -5.07
C GLY A 134 -9.56 22.92 -4.91
N LYS A 135 -10.38 23.74 -5.56
CA LYS A 135 -10.36 25.21 -5.46
C LYS A 135 -11.27 25.75 -4.36
N GLY A 136 -11.95 24.86 -3.62
CA GLY A 136 -12.76 25.20 -2.46
C GLY A 136 -11.93 25.58 -1.24
N VAL A 137 -12.59 25.65 -0.10
CA VAL A 137 -11.98 26.04 1.18
C VAL A 137 -12.08 24.91 2.20
N LEU A 138 -10.94 24.41 2.66
CA LEU A 138 -10.84 23.55 3.86
C LEU A 138 -10.84 24.42 5.11
N ARG A 139 -11.61 23.98 6.15
CA ARG A 139 -11.62 24.61 7.47
C ARG A 139 -11.48 23.59 8.56
N PHE A 140 -10.59 23.87 9.53
CA PHE A 140 -10.37 23.03 10.70
C PHE A 140 -10.92 23.73 11.94
N TYR A 141 -11.97 23.17 12.49
CA TYR A 141 -12.61 23.61 13.73
C TYR A 141 -12.11 22.76 14.90
N ILE A 142 -11.36 23.34 15.81
CA ILE A 142 -10.74 22.65 16.94
C ILE A 142 -11.46 22.97 18.23
N ASP A 143 -11.73 21.93 19.05
CA ASP A 143 -12.34 21.99 20.39
C ASP A 143 -13.72 22.67 20.45
N GLY A 144 -14.49 22.53 19.36
CA GLY A 144 -15.83 23.12 19.26
C GLY A 144 -15.84 24.62 19.00
N SER A 145 -14.70 25.21 18.58
CA SER A 145 -14.64 26.62 18.17
C SER A 145 -15.57 26.86 16.97
N ALA A 146 -16.29 27.97 16.98
CA ALA A 146 -17.04 28.42 15.83
C ALA A 146 -16.15 29.01 14.73
N THR A 147 -14.94 29.45 15.07
CA THR A 147 -13.94 30.00 14.15
C THR A 147 -12.89 28.93 13.82
N PRO A 148 -12.60 28.68 12.53
CA PRO A 148 -11.57 27.71 12.16
C PRO A 148 -10.18 28.20 12.57
N GLN A 149 -9.33 27.27 13.04
CA GLN A 149 -7.92 27.55 13.33
C GLN A 149 -7.04 27.51 12.09
N ILE A 150 -7.45 26.72 11.09
CA ILE A 150 -6.79 26.62 9.78
C ILE A 150 -7.89 26.78 8.71
N GLU A 151 -7.63 27.61 7.71
CA GLU A 151 -8.55 27.84 6.60
C GLU A 151 -7.76 28.11 5.31
N GLY A 152 -8.19 27.55 4.18
CA GLY A 152 -7.61 27.83 2.85
C GLY A 152 -7.88 26.75 1.83
N GLU A 153 -7.34 26.93 0.64
CA GLU A 153 -7.41 25.91 -0.42
C GLU A 153 -6.70 24.62 0.03
N PRO A 154 -7.27 23.43 -0.25
CA PRO A 154 -6.69 22.15 0.14
C PRO A 154 -5.21 22.02 -0.24
N LEU A 155 -4.85 22.25 -1.49
CA LEU A 155 -3.48 22.06 -1.97
C LEU A 155 -2.50 23.06 -1.33
N SER A 156 -2.95 24.29 -1.03
CA SER A 156 -2.15 25.28 -0.28
C SER A 156 -1.81 24.79 1.13
N ILE A 157 -2.74 24.13 1.81
CA ILE A 157 -2.56 23.60 3.17
C ILE A 157 -1.71 22.34 3.15
N LEU A 158 -1.99 21.37 2.25
CA LEU A 158 -1.39 20.04 2.29
C LEU A 158 0.01 20.01 1.67
N SER A 159 0.27 20.75 0.60
CA SER A 159 1.53 20.69 -0.12
C SER A 159 2.07 22.05 -0.59
N GLY A 160 1.26 23.11 -0.51
CA GLY A 160 1.63 24.46 -0.90
C GLY A 160 2.35 25.26 0.21
N HIS A 161 2.79 24.59 1.26
CA HIS A 161 3.62 25.12 2.33
C HIS A 161 2.97 26.23 3.17
N LYS A 162 1.65 26.33 3.18
CA LYS A 162 0.93 27.32 3.99
C LYS A 162 1.24 27.20 5.49
N LEU A 163 1.38 25.98 6.01
CA LEU A 163 1.66 25.70 7.41
C LEU A 163 3.14 25.41 7.65
N VAL A 164 3.70 24.47 6.90
CA VAL A 164 5.07 23.95 7.02
C VAL A 164 5.61 23.60 5.63
N GLY A 165 6.93 23.53 5.48
CA GLY A 165 7.59 23.09 4.26
C GLY A 165 7.77 21.57 4.18
N ALA A 166 8.42 21.10 3.10
CA ALA A 166 8.81 19.70 2.92
C ALA A 166 9.78 19.25 4.02
N PRO A 167 9.77 17.95 4.42
CA PRO A 167 8.90 16.88 3.91
C PRO A 167 7.56 16.75 4.66
N LEU A 168 7.24 17.65 5.62
CA LEU A 168 6.00 17.59 6.39
C LEU A 168 4.77 18.04 5.59
N SER A 169 4.96 18.79 4.51
CA SER A 169 3.95 19.26 3.58
C SER A 169 4.53 19.12 2.17
N THR A 170 4.02 18.20 1.35
CA THR A 170 4.61 17.89 0.05
C THR A 170 3.62 17.28 -0.93
N SER A 171 3.79 17.55 -2.21
CA SER A 171 3.24 16.74 -3.29
C SER A 171 4.32 15.82 -3.85
N VAL A 172 3.94 14.63 -4.29
CA VAL A 172 4.88 13.63 -4.83
C VAL A 172 4.85 13.62 -6.35
N ALA A 173 5.96 13.18 -6.97
CA ALA A 173 6.18 13.08 -8.41
C ALA A 173 6.10 14.40 -9.17
N GLU A 174 7.17 15.17 -9.11
CA GLU A 174 7.31 16.46 -9.81
C GLU A 174 7.07 16.38 -11.33
N ALA A 175 7.26 15.20 -11.92
CA ALA A 175 7.05 14.98 -13.35
C ALA A 175 5.57 14.96 -13.78
N THR A 176 4.63 14.85 -12.85
CA THR A 176 3.18 14.89 -13.13
C THR A 176 2.62 16.31 -12.97
N ASP A 177 1.40 16.56 -13.50
CA ASP A 177 0.69 17.81 -13.24
C ASP A 177 0.48 18.01 -11.74
N TYR A 178 0.69 19.21 -11.23
CA TYR A 178 0.57 19.51 -9.80
C TYR A 178 -0.80 19.12 -9.24
N LEU A 179 -1.88 19.32 -9.96
CA LEU A 179 -3.24 18.96 -9.53
C LEU A 179 -3.47 17.44 -9.47
N GLN A 180 -2.72 16.68 -10.28
CA GLN A 180 -2.82 15.22 -10.38
C GLN A 180 -1.79 14.47 -9.53
N ARG A 181 -1.14 15.13 -8.58
CA ARG A 181 -0.23 14.49 -7.61
C ARG A 181 -0.97 14.07 -6.36
N GLY A 182 -0.40 13.16 -5.58
CA GLY A 182 -0.77 12.96 -4.19
C GLY A 182 -0.22 14.11 -3.32
N HIS A 183 -1.08 14.74 -2.52
CA HIS A 183 -0.73 15.85 -1.63
C HIS A 183 -0.77 15.37 -0.20
N ASN A 184 0.37 15.46 0.52
CA ASN A 184 0.55 14.86 1.83
C ASN A 184 0.93 15.91 2.88
N LEU A 185 0.18 15.94 3.99
CA LEU A 185 0.49 16.71 5.19
C LEU A 185 0.75 15.74 6.35
N TYR A 186 1.98 15.76 6.87
CA TYR A 186 2.43 15.00 8.03
C TYR A 186 2.60 15.86 9.29
N LEU A 187 2.32 17.16 9.22
CA LEU A 187 2.26 18.01 10.42
C LEU A 187 1.17 17.50 11.36
N PRO A 188 1.50 17.08 12.59
CA PRO A 188 0.47 16.63 13.53
C PRO A 188 -0.40 17.81 14.01
N ILE A 189 -1.71 17.56 14.12
CA ILE A 189 -2.70 18.53 14.58
C ILE A 189 -3.40 17.97 15.80
N PRO A 190 -2.86 18.19 17.04
CA PRO A 190 -3.48 17.73 18.27
C PRO A 190 -4.72 18.56 18.63
N TYR A 191 -5.71 17.89 19.28
CA TYR A 191 -6.93 18.52 19.78
C TYR A 191 -7.35 17.89 21.12
N ALA A 192 -7.77 18.73 22.08
CA ALA A 192 -8.09 18.29 23.42
C ALA A 192 -9.51 17.73 23.56
N LYS A 193 -10.48 18.28 22.82
CA LYS A 193 -11.89 17.91 22.91
C LYS A 193 -12.46 17.35 21.62
N SER A 194 -12.22 18.01 20.50
CA SER A 194 -12.72 17.58 19.19
C SER A 194 -11.99 18.28 18.04
N CYS A 195 -12.03 17.68 16.89
CA CYS A 195 -11.63 18.33 15.64
C CYS A 195 -12.64 17.96 14.55
N LYS A 196 -13.14 19.00 13.84
CA LYS A 196 -13.97 18.85 12.66
C LYS A 196 -13.29 19.56 11.48
N ILE A 197 -13.20 18.86 10.33
CA ILE A 197 -12.71 19.45 9.09
C ILE A 197 -13.83 19.43 8.07
N THR A 198 -14.04 20.57 7.42
CA THR A 198 -15.03 20.73 6.38
C THR A 198 -14.41 21.23 5.09
N TYR A 199 -15.04 20.90 3.97
CA TYR A 199 -14.73 21.41 2.65
C TYR A 199 -15.92 22.18 2.10
N GLU A 200 -15.73 23.40 1.66
CA GLU A 200 -16.73 24.21 0.97
C GLU A 200 -16.31 24.39 -0.49
N SER A 201 -17.14 23.96 -1.43
CA SER A 201 -16.93 24.21 -2.86
C SER A 201 -18.28 24.33 -3.57
N PRO A 202 -18.48 25.37 -4.41
CA PRO A 202 -19.68 25.48 -5.24
C PRO A 202 -19.73 24.45 -6.37
N SER A 203 -18.61 23.78 -6.65
CA SER A 203 -18.51 22.73 -7.68
C SER A 203 -19.08 21.40 -7.21
N VAL A 204 -19.20 21.16 -5.90
CA VAL A 204 -19.88 19.97 -5.36
C VAL A 204 -21.38 20.19 -5.51
N LYS A 205 -22.00 19.50 -6.47
CA LYS A 205 -23.45 19.51 -6.67
C LYS A 205 -24.12 18.58 -5.68
N GLU A 206 -23.88 17.28 -5.82
CA GLU A 206 -24.29 16.25 -4.87
C GLU A 206 -23.07 15.39 -4.49
N PRO A 207 -22.93 14.96 -3.22
CA PRO A 207 -21.86 14.05 -2.80
C PRO A 207 -21.89 12.76 -3.61
N GLY A 208 -20.71 12.28 -4.05
CA GLY A 208 -20.59 11.06 -4.84
C GLY A 208 -21.00 11.18 -6.31
N GLU A 209 -21.41 12.38 -6.79
CA GLU A 209 -21.79 12.58 -8.19
C GLU A 209 -20.55 12.72 -9.09
N PHE A 210 -20.55 12.11 -10.28
CA PHE A 210 -19.43 12.16 -11.23
C PHE A 210 -19.12 13.55 -11.76
N SER A 211 -20.11 14.41 -11.87
CA SER A 211 -19.96 15.76 -12.44
C SER A 211 -19.59 16.79 -11.36
N GLY A 212 -18.70 17.71 -11.71
CA GLY A 212 -18.31 18.82 -10.85
C GLY A 212 -17.00 18.59 -10.13
N GLU A 213 -16.99 18.52 -8.81
CA GLU A 213 -15.80 18.34 -7.98
C GLU A 213 -15.22 16.94 -8.09
N CYS A 214 -13.89 16.82 -8.05
CA CYS A 214 -13.16 15.56 -7.95
C CYS A 214 -12.20 15.67 -6.77
N PHE A 215 -12.56 15.05 -5.64
CA PHE A 215 -11.85 15.23 -4.39
C PHE A 215 -11.80 13.90 -3.63
N TYR A 216 -10.62 13.30 -3.57
CA TYR A 216 -10.32 12.08 -2.81
C TYR A 216 -9.49 12.44 -1.59
N TYR A 217 -9.75 11.80 -0.44
CA TYR A 217 -9.02 12.08 0.78
C TYR A 217 -8.87 10.87 1.69
N ASN A 218 -7.73 10.83 2.42
CA ASN A 218 -7.44 9.90 3.51
C ASN A 218 -6.85 10.66 4.69
N ILE A 219 -7.51 10.60 5.86
CA ILE A 219 -7.12 11.32 7.08
C ILE A 219 -6.89 10.32 8.21
N ASN A 220 -5.63 10.04 8.54
CA ASN A 220 -5.26 9.19 9.67
C ASN A 220 -5.18 10.03 10.94
N TYR A 221 -5.72 9.50 12.04
CA TYR A 221 -5.76 10.17 13.32
C TYR A 221 -5.68 9.23 14.52
N ARG A 222 -5.20 9.75 15.63
CA ARG A 222 -5.16 9.08 16.92
C ARG A 222 -6.28 9.57 17.83
N THR A 223 -6.88 8.64 18.58
CA THR A 223 -7.72 8.96 19.76
C THR A 223 -7.03 8.38 20.99
N TYR A 224 -6.65 9.24 21.92
CA TYR A 224 -5.97 8.84 23.15
C TYR A 224 -6.94 8.31 24.20
N GLU A 225 -6.43 7.51 25.14
CA GLU A 225 -7.20 7.06 26.30
C GLU A 225 -7.80 8.22 27.08
N ARG A 226 -8.99 8.02 27.63
CA ARG A 226 -9.70 9.05 28.39
C ARG A 226 -8.85 9.58 29.54
N GLY A 227 -8.78 10.92 29.68
CA GLY A 227 -7.98 11.58 30.70
C GLY A 227 -6.57 11.96 30.27
N THR A 228 -6.13 11.58 29.06
CA THR A 228 -4.90 12.10 28.49
C THR A 228 -5.02 13.62 28.31
N ARG A 229 -4.04 14.36 28.83
CA ARG A 229 -3.98 15.81 28.64
C ARG A 229 -3.36 16.12 27.28
N VAL A 230 -4.12 16.78 26.41
CA VAL A 230 -3.68 17.25 25.10
C VAL A 230 -3.72 18.77 25.08
N VAL A 231 -2.68 19.40 24.55
CA VAL A 231 -2.67 20.83 24.19
C VAL A 231 -3.03 20.94 22.72
N SER A 232 -4.13 21.62 22.46
CA SER A 232 -4.68 21.73 21.10
C SER A 232 -3.81 22.59 20.22
N PHE A 233 -3.80 22.24 18.94
CA PHE A 233 -3.12 23.03 17.92
C PHE A 233 -3.69 24.46 17.84
N SER A 234 -2.79 25.42 17.65
CA SER A 234 -3.11 26.80 17.25
C SER A 234 -1.99 27.36 16.38
N MET A 235 -2.24 28.44 15.67
CA MET A 235 -1.19 29.12 14.89
C MET A 235 -0.07 29.66 15.78
N ASP A 236 -0.38 30.05 17.05
CA ASP A 236 0.63 30.43 18.03
C ASP A 236 1.53 29.27 18.44
N GLU A 237 0.95 28.07 18.63
CA GLU A 237 1.74 26.85 18.91
C GLU A 237 2.58 26.44 17.71
N LEU A 238 2.10 26.61 16.49
CA LEU A 238 2.88 26.39 15.27
C LEU A 238 4.10 27.31 15.25
N GLU A 239 3.91 28.59 15.48
CA GLU A 239 4.98 29.58 15.45
C GLU A 239 6.02 29.35 16.58
N LYS A 240 5.59 29.06 17.79
CA LYS A 240 6.50 28.68 18.91
C LYS A 240 7.38 27.47 18.60
N ASN A 241 6.92 26.56 17.73
CA ASN A 241 7.63 25.33 17.39
C ASN A 241 8.41 25.39 16.07
N ARG A 242 8.56 26.56 15.42
CA ARG A 242 9.26 26.70 14.11
C ARG A 242 10.64 26.06 14.09
N ALA A 243 11.50 26.38 15.05
CA ALA A 243 12.84 25.81 15.16
C ALA A 243 12.84 24.29 15.38
N ARG A 244 11.82 23.75 16.07
CA ARG A 244 11.64 22.30 16.24
C ARG A 244 11.21 21.65 14.94
N ILE A 245 10.28 22.26 14.23
CA ILE A 245 9.81 21.80 12.92
C ILE A 245 10.99 21.70 11.95
N GLU A 246 11.80 22.74 11.82
CA GLU A 246 13.00 22.75 10.95
C GLU A 246 14.00 21.64 11.32
N ARG A 247 14.22 21.41 12.62
CA ARG A 247 15.07 20.31 13.09
C ARG A 247 14.50 18.95 12.70
N VAL A 248 13.18 18.73 12.86
CA VAL A 248 12.50 17.47 12.52
C VAL A 248 12.52 17.23 11.03
N GLN A 249 12.25 18.26 10.21
CA GLN A 249 12.34 18.17 8.76
C GLN A 249 13.74 17.73 8.32
N LYS A 250 14.79 18.34 8.91
CA LYS A 250 16.18 17.93 8.64
C LYS A 250 16.46 16.49 9.04
N GLN A 251 16.03 16.04 10.22
CA GLN A 251 16.22 14.67 10.69
C GLN A 251 15.51 13.65 9.82
N LEU A 252 14.32 13.96 9.31
CA LEU A 252 13.57 13.10 8.40
C LEU A 252 14.30 12.88 7.07
N VAL A 253 14.95 13.92 6.54
CA VAL A 253 15.71 13.84 5.27
C VAL A 253 17.07 13.18 5.45
N GLU A 254 17.77 13.45 6.55
CA GLU A 254 19.12 12.90 6.80
C GLU A 254 19.11 11.40 7.13
N SER A 255 18.05 10.88 7.71
CA SER A 255 17.75 9.48 8.10
C SER A 255 18.83 8.73 8.88
N GLY A 256 20.09 8.69 8.49
CA GLY A 256 21.16 7.94 9.14
C GLY A 256 21.39 8.29 10.62
N ARG A 257 21.89 7.33 11.40
CA ARG A 257 22.32 7.54 12.80
C ARG A 257 23.85 7.68 12.87
N PRO A 258 24.39 8.46 13.83
CA PRO A 258 25.83 8.50 14.04
C PRO A 258 26.39 7.13 14.47
N ASP A 259 27.30 6.57 13.69
CA ASP A 259 27.92 5.24 13.92
C ASP A 259 28.75 5.19 15.20
N SER A 260 29.29 6.32 15.67
CA SER A 260 30.27 6.41 16.74
C SER A 260 29.76 5.98 18.13
N LEU A 261 28.46 5.84 18.33
CA LEU A 261 27.85 5.45 19.61
C LEU A 261 27.35 3.99 19.61
N LEU A 262 27.44 3.29 18.50
CA LEU A 262 26.93 1.93 18.34
C LEU A 262 28.07 0.92 18.23
N GLN A 263 27.87 -0.26 18.82
CA GLN A 263 28.77 -1.41 18.61
C GLN A 263 28.46 -2.03 17.26
N ARG A 264 29.51 -2.34 16.50
CA ARG A 264 29.41 -2.97 15.18
C ARG A 264 29.84 -4.42 15.25
N GLU A 265 29.01 -5.31 14.74
CA GLU A 265 29.33 -6.68 14.41
C GLU A 265 29.16 -6.88 12.90
N SER A 266 30.10 -7.57 12.25
CA SER A 266 30.05 -7.75 10.80
C SER A 266 30.61 -9.08 10.33
N LEU A 267 30.17 -9.52 9.16
CA LEU A 267 30.74 -10.65 8.44
C LEU A 267 30.74 -10.35 6.92
N THR A 268 31.74 -10.94 6.24
CA THR A 268 31.84 -11.00 4.77
C THR A 268 31.96 -12.45 4.37
N ARG A 269 31.10 -12.95 3.48
CA ARG A 269 31.09 -14.34 3.08
C ARG A 269 30.47 -14.54 1.69
N THR A 270 30.95 -15.52 0.94
CA THR A 270 30.26 -16.07 -0.21
C THR A 270 29.37 -17.23 0.24
N LEU A 271 28.08 -17.18 -0.08
CA LEU A 271 27.09 -18.21 0.20
C LEU A 271 26.84 -19.02 -1.07
N ALA A 272 27.20 -20.28 -1.07
CA ALA A 272 26.80 -21.22 -2.11
C ALA A 272 25.25 -21.43 -2.08
N PRO A 273 24.64 -22.01 -3.12
CA PRO A 273 23.23 -22.43 -3.09
C PRO A 273 22.91 -23.27 -1.86
N GLY A 274 21.91 -22.87 -1.07
CA GLY A 274 21.50 -23.52 0.17
C GLY A 274 22.28 -23.10 1.43
N ASP A 275 23.40 -22.40 1.29
CA ASP A 275 24.22 -21.93 2.43
C ASP A 275 23.56 -20.77 3.19
N SER A 276 24.06 -20.57 4.40
CA SER A 276 23.67 -19.43 5.24
C SER A 276 24.83 -18.89 6.07
N ALA A 277 24.73 -17.62 6.47
CA ALA A 277 25.64 -16.99 7.42
C ALA A 277 24.83 -16.32 8.54
N THR A 278 25.34 -16.39 9.77
CA THR A 278 24.65 -15.89 10.97
C THR A 278 25.56 -15.01 11.80
N LEU A 279 25.07 -13.81 12.15
CA LEU A 279 25.58 -12.98 13.24
C LEU A 279 24.74 -13.21 14.50
N ARG A 280 25.43 -13.29 15.66
CA ARG A 280 24.79 -13.46 16.96
C ARG A 280 25.15 -12.32 17.90
N LEU A 281 24.15 -11.75 18.52
CA LEU A 281 24.27 -10.72 19.54
C LEU A 281 23.70 -11.25 20.85
N THR A 282 24.28 -10.83 21.98
CA THR A 282 23.84 -11.22 23.34
C THR A 282 23.71 -10.01 24.23
N GLY A 283 22.93 -10.16 25.31
CA GLY A 283 22.62 -9.10 26.28
C GLY A 283 21.36 -8.32 25.92
N THR A 284 20.97 -7.39 26.77
CA THR A 284 19.78 -6.57 26.57
C THR A 284 20.13 -5.37 25.69
N ARG A 285 19.86 -5.47 24.39
CA ARG A 285 20.28 -4.50 23.37
C ARG A 285 19.18 -4.25 22.35
N ALA A 286 19.40 -3.30 21.44
CA ALA A 286 18.62 -3.14 20.24
C ALA A 286 19.54 -2.97 19.02
N ILE A 287 19.27 -3.67 17.93
CA ILE A 287 19.83 -3.32 16.62
C ILE A 287 19.17 -1.99 16.22
N ARG A 288 19.97 -1.05 15.76
CA ARG A 288 19.53 0.27 15.33
C ARG A 288 19.83 0.57 13.87
N GLU A 289 20.73 -0.21 13.28
CA GLU A 289 20.99 -0.25 11.85
C GLU A 289 21.41 -1.65 11.45
N LEU A 290 20.81 -2.17 10.39
CA LEU A 290 21.28 -3.32 9.64
C LEU A 290 21.73 -2.81 8.28
N ARG A 291 22.97 -3.11 7.91
CA ARG A 291 23.52 -2.74 6.61
C ARG A 291 24.02 -3.99 5.91
N CYS A 292 23.66 -4.16 4.65
CA CYS A 292 24.16 -5.26 3.83
C CYS A 292 24.43 -4.82 2.39
N ALA A 293 25.29 -5.58 1.73
CA ALA A 293 25.52 -5.49 0.29
C ALA A 293 25.59 -6.90 -0.28
N LEU A 294 25.04 -7.08 -1.47
CA LEU A 294 25.10 -8.33 -2.23
C LEU A 294 25.99 -8.18 -3.45
N THR A 295 26.63 -9.28 -3.84
CA THR A 295 27.28 -9.44 -5.14
C THR A 295 26.83 -10.75 -5.75
N ALA A 296 26.23 -10.70 -6.94
CA ALA A 296 25.70 -11.88 -7.63
C ALA A 296 25.77 -11.69 -9.15
N ALA A 297 25.81 -12.78 -9.89
CA ALA A 297 25.77 -12.76 -11.35
C ALA A 297 24.39 -12.29 -11.85
N ASP A 298 23.30 -12.82 -11.24
CA ASP A 298 21.93 -12.32 -11.42
C ASP A 298 21.52 -11.63 -10.11
N TYR A 299 21.75 -10.31 -10.07
CA TYR A 299 21.49 -9.50 -8.87
C TYR A 299 19.99 -9.43 -8.53
N ASN A 300 19.14 -9.35 -9.55
CA ASN A 300 17.69 -9.25 -9.36
C ASN A 300 17.14 -10.55 -8.75
N GLN A 301 17.54 -11.71 -9.26
CA GLN A 301 17.19 -13.00 -8.65
C GLN A 301 17.76 -13.13 -7.24
N ALA A 302 18.99 -12.65 -7.00
CA ALA A 302 19.61 -12.69 -5.68
C ALA A 302 18.86 -11.85 -4.65
N LEU A 303 18.31 -10.69 -5.00
CA LEU A 303 17.48 -9.87 -4.12
C LEU A 303 16.23 -10.64 -3.64
N ARG A 304 15.60 -11.46 -4.50
CA ARG A 304 14.45 -12.28 -4.16
C ARG A 304 14.86 -13.57 -3.42
N SER A 305 15.89 -14.27 -3.88
CA SER A 305 16.25 -15.58 -3.34
C SER A 305 17.22 -15.55 -2.17
N THR A 306 17.75 -14.37 -1.79
CA THR A 306 18.53 -14.19 -0.55
C THR A 306 17.60 -13.72 0.55
N VAL A 307 17.40 -14.56 1.57
CA VAL A 307 16.40 -14.34 2.62
C VAL A 307 17.05 -13.91 3.92
N LEU A 308 16.52 -12.86 4.52
CA LEU A 308 16.81 -12.40 5.87
C LEU A 308 15.89 -13.10 6.86
N GLN A 309 16.47 -13.81 7.81
CA GLN A 309 15.75 -14.39 8.96
C GLN A 309 16.31 -13.78 10.24
N MET A 310 15.42 -13.30 11.12
CA MET A 310 15.86 -12.81 12.44
C MET A 310 15.11 -13.55 13.55
N ARG A 311 15.86 -13.88 14.59
CA ARG A 311 15.37 -14.60 15.75
C ARG A 311 15.74 -13.82 17.01
N PHE A 312 14.74 -13.34 17.74
CA PHE A 312 14.89 -12.60 18.99
C PHE A 312 14.47 -13.50 20.16
N ASP A 313 15.34 -13.65 21.15
CA ASP A 313 15.12 -14.43 22.37
C ASP A 313 14.53 -15.84 22.08
N GLY A 314 15.01 -16.47 21.02
CA GLY A 314 14.58 -17.81 20.61
C GLY A 314 13.35 -17.85 19.67
N HIS A 315 12.70 -16.73 19.35
CA HIS A 315 11.53 -16.67 18.49
C HIS A 315 11.87 -16.06 17.12
N THR A 316 11.56 -16.75 16.03
CA THR A 316 11.69 -16.19 14.67
C THR A 316 10.53 -15.23 14.42
N THR A 317 10.82 -13.95 14.18
CA THR A 317 9.83 -12.90 13.94
C THR A 317 10.02 -12.21 12.59
N VAL A 318 11.16 -12.44 11.91
CA VAL A 318 11.44 -11.94 10.58
C VAL A 318 11.82 -13.10 9.67
N TRP A 319 11.16 -13.20 8.54
CA TRP A 319 11.53 -14.06 7.43
C TRP A 319 11.07 -13.40 6.13
N VAL A 320 11.99 -12.78 5.38
CA VAL A 320 11.66 -11.93 4.23
C VAL A 320 12.81 -11.98 3.21
N PRO A 321 12.56 -12.07 1.88
CA PRO A 321 13.55 -11.79 0.85
C PRO A 321 14.19 -10.42 1.06
N LEU A 322 15.48 -10.33 0.84
CA LEU A 322 16.26 -9.15 1.23
C LEU A 322 15.84 -7.88 0.47
N GLY A 323 15.55 -8.01 -0.83
CA GLY A 323 15.07 -6.88 -1.62
C GLY A 323 13.69 -6.38 -1.20
N ASP A 324 12.76 -7.30 -0.89
CA ASP A 324 11.43 -6.95 -0.36
C ASP A 324 11.55 -6.32 1.03
N PHE A 325 12.43 -6.86 1.91
CA PHE A 325 12.69 -6.26 3.23
C PHE A 325 13.23 -4.83 3.16
N MET A 326 13.94 -4.49 2.11
CA MET A 326 14.48 -3.15 1.89
C MET A 326 13.56 -2.25 1.06
N GLY A 327 12.39 -2.73 0.64
CA GLY A 327 11.39 -1.99 -0.12
C GLY A 327 11.73 -1.78 -1.60
N THR A 328 12.84 -2.35 -2.11
CA THR A 328 13.23 -2.27 -3.52
C THR A 328 12.71 -3.47 -4.35
N GLY A 329 12.15 -4.50 -3.68
CA GLY A 329 11.68 -5.71 -4.32
C GLY A 329 12.81 -6.51 -4.98
N ASN A 330 12.55 -7.03 -6.15
CA ASN A 330 13.52 -7.84 -6.90
C ASN A 330 14.31 -7.04 -7.96
N ARG A 331 14.42 -5.72 -7.80
CA ARG A 331 15.28 -4.85 -8.64
C ARG A 331 16.02 -3.85 -7.76
N LEU A 332 17.29 -3.61 -8.10
CA LEU A 332 18.05 -2.58 -7.42
C LEU A 332 17.64 -1.21 -7.91
N THR A 333 16.78 -0.56 -7.16
CA THR A 333 16.33 0.80 -7.44
C THR A 333 16.68 1.71 -6.26
N PRO A 334 17.63 2.64 -6.43
CA PRO A 334 18.04 3.54 -5.36
C PRO A 334 16.88 4.43 -4.89
N TYR A 335 16.67 4.47 -3.59
CA TYR A 335 15.71 5.35 -2.93
C TYR A 335 16.07 5.56 -1.45
N LYS A 336 15.47 6.55 -0.83
CA LYS A 336 15.71 6.85 0.57
C LYS A 336 14.42 7.19 1.32
N SER A 337 14.20 6.49 2.43
CA SER A 337 13.16 6.79 3.41
C SER A 337 13.75 7.07 4.79
N PHE A 338 12.90 7.31 5.78
CA PHE A 338 13.35 7.45 7.17
C PHE A 338 13.78 6.11 7.78
N TYR A 339 13.26 4.97 7.28
CA TYR A 339 13.51 3.63 7.84
C TYR A 339 14.35 2.71 6.98
N THR A 340 14.42 2.94 5.67
CA THR A 340 15.22 2.14 4.75
C THR A 340 15.90 3.03 3.70
N GLU A 341 17.06 2.58 3.24
CA GLU A 341 17.83 3.26 2.18
C GLU A 341 18.48 2.21 1.27
N VAL A 342 18.29 2.38 -0.03
CA VAL A 342 18.94 1.60 -1.09
C VAL A 342 19.82 2.56 -1.88
N ARG A 343 21.13 2.31 -1.91
CA ARG A 343 22.09 3.17 -2.61
C ARG A 343 22.48 2.62 -3.98
N ALA A 344 22.93 3.51 -4.84
CA ALA A 344 23.41 3.14 -6.18
C ALA A 344 24.64 2.19 -6.16
N ASP A 345 25.42 2.17 -5.08
CA ASP A 345 26.55 1.25 -4.86
C ASP A 345 26.12 -0.13 -4.34
N SER A 346 24.83 -0.45 -4.39
CA SER A 346 24.21 -1.69 -3.89
C SER A 346 24.23 -1.85 -2.37
N THR A 347 24.51 -0.79 -1.60
CA THR A 347 24.37 -0.81 -0.14
C THR A 347 22.88 -0.68 0.23
N LEU A 348 22.41 -1.62 1.02
CA LEU A 348 21.05 -1.71 1.55
C LEU A 348 21.11 -1.44 3.06
N SER A 349 20.37 -0.46 3.55
CA SER A 349 20.35 -0.09 4.98
C SER A 349 18.95 -0.05 5.53
N CYS A 350 18.78 -0.56 6.74
CA CYS A 350 17.54 -0.57 7.50
C CYS A 350 17.78 0.05 8.88
N TYR A 351 16.94 1.01 9.27
CA TYR A 351 17.09 1.83 10.48
C TYR A 351 16.00 1.56 11.53
N TRP A 352 15.21 0.49 11.39
CA TRP A 352 14.26 0.06 12.41
C TRP A 352 14.99 -0.26 13.71
N THR A 353 14.44 0.17 14.85
CA THR A 353 14.94 -0.23 16.17
C THR A 353 14.41 -1.62 16.50
N MET A 354 15.29 -2.60 16.69
CA MET A 354 14.94 -4.01 16.91
C MET A 354 15.45 -4.49 18.27
N PRO A 355 14.66 -4.34 19.36
CA PRO A 355 15.09 -4.72 20.70
C PRO A 355 15.05 -6.24 20.90
N PHE A 356 15.95 -6.71 21.78
CA PHE A 356 15.94 -8.06 22.35
C PHE A 356 16.44 -8.03 23.80
N LYS A 357 16.00 -9.03 24.59
CA LYS A 357 16.28 -9.08 26.04
C LYS A 357 17.52 -9.88 26.34
N GLU A 358 17.75 -11.00 25.64
CA GLU A 358 18.82 -11.95 25.94
C GLU A 358 19.71 -12.21 24.73
N SER A 359 19.12 -12.41 23.55
CA SER A 359 19.87 -12.76 22.33
C SER A 359 19.15 -12.39 21.05
N CYS A 360 19.94 -12.15 20.01
CA CYS A 360 19.45 -11.99 18.65
C CYS A 360 20.33 -12.79 17.69
N GLU A 361 19.72 -13.52 16.77
CA GLU A 361 20.39 -14.17 15.63
C GLU A 361 19.87 -13.53 14.34
N VAL A 362 20.80 -13.04 13.53
CA VAL A 362 20.52 -12.52 12.19
C VAL A 362 21.17 -13.44 11.19
N THR A 363 20.35 -14.16 10.44
CA THR A 363 20.78 -15.16 9.45
C THR A 363 20.40 -14.69 8.06
N VAL A 364 21.35 -14.70 7.13
CA VAL A 364 21.10 -14.52 5.71
C VAL A 364 21.33 -15.87 5.02
N ARG A 365 20.34 -16.29 4.22
CA ARG A 365 20.33 -17.59 3.54
C ARG A 365 20.19 -17.38 2.03
N ASN A 366 21.04 -18.06 1.26
CA ASN A 366 20.89 -18.13 -0.20
C ASN A 366 20.01 -19.33 -0.57
N LEU A 367 18.80 -19.06 -1.04
CA LEU A 367 17.85 -20.05 -1.58
C LEU A 367 17.92 -20.16 -3.10
N GLY A 368 18.73 -19.32 -3.74
CA GLY A 368 18.93 -19.30 -5.20
C GLY A 368 19.82 -20.44 -5.70
N GLN A 369 20.05 -20.45 -7.01
CA GLN A 369 20.84 -21.46 -7.71
C GLN A 369 22.31 -21.02 -7.93
N GLU A 370 22.63 -19.75 -7.74
CA GLU A 370 23.93 -19.15 -7.96
C GLU A 370 24.57 -18.67 -6.65
N PRO A 371 25.90 -18.66 -6.54
CA PRO A 371 26.58 -18.12 -5.37
C PRO A 371 26.31 -16.62 -5.18
N VAL A 372 26.18 -16.18 -3.93
CA VAL A 372 25.96 -14.79 -3.54
C VAL A 372 27.05 -14.34 -2.59
N GLY A 373 27.77 -13.28 -2.94
CA GLY A 373 28.63 -12.56 -2.01
C GLY A 373 27.82 -11.70 -1.09
N LEU A 374 28.08 -11.77 0.22
CA LEU A 374 27.37 -11.04 1.28
C LEU A 374 28.36 -10.27 2.14
N ASP A 375 28.14 -8.96 2.26
CA ASP A 375 28.64 -8.13 3.35
C ASP A 375 27.48 -7.77 4.27
N LEU A 376 27.55 -8.13 5.56
CA LEU A 376 26.52 -7.85 6.56
C LEU A 376 27.15 -7.14 7.75
N SER A 377 26.56 -6.04 8.18
CA SER A 377 26.94 -5.30 9.39
C SER A 377 25.70 -4.98 10.22
N LEU A 378 25.80 -5.20 11.53
CA LEU A 378 24.78 -4.83 12.51
C LEU A 378 25.36 -3.77 13.44
N TYR A 379 24.63 -2.71 13.66
CA TYR A 379 24.94 -1.65 14.61
C TYR A 379 23.94 -1.68 15.74
N SER A 380 24.39 -1.93 16.96
CA SER A 380 23.52 -2.11 18.11
C SER A 380 24.00 -1.34 19.33
N GLY A 381 23.07 -0.99 20.19
CA GLY A 381 23.31 -0.27 21.43
C GLY A 381 22.43 -0.79 22.56
N ASP A 382 22.68 -0.28 23.78
CA ASP A 382 21.92 -0.67 24.95
C ASP A 382 20.41 -0.42 24.78
N TRP A 383 19.61 -1.32 25.34
CA TRP A 383 18.16 -1.20 25.43
C TRP A 383 17.69 -1.41 26.86
N LYS A 384 16.81 -0.54 27.35
CA LYS A 384 16.15 -0.76 28.63
C LYS A 384 14.88 -1.56 28.42
N TRP A 385 14.98 -2.87 28.62
CA TRP A 385 13.80 -3.73 28.51
C TRP A 385 12.76 -3.41 29.60
N THR A 386 11.53 -3.20 29.18
CA THR A 386 10.38 -2.93 30.06
C THR A 386 9.20 -3.82 29.66
N ARG A 387 8.10 -3.79 30.42
CA ARG A 387 6.85 -4.47 30.04
C ARG A 387 6.19 -3.93 28.77
N ARG A 388 6.65 -2.76 28.29
CA ARG A 388 6.18 -2.14 27.04
C ARG A 388 7.09 -2.45 25.85
N SER A 389 8.27 -3.01 26.08
CA SER A 389 9.18 -3.39 25.01
C SER A 389 8.57 -4.47 24.13
N MET A 390 8.74 -4.36 22.82
CA MET A 390 8.20 -5.25 21.82
C MET A 390 9.32 -5.78 20.91
N TYR A 391 9.10 -6.95 20.35
CA TYR A 391 9.98 -7.52 19.33
C TYR A 391 9.57 -7.00 17.95
N PHE A 392 10.56 -6.65 17.16
CA PHE A 392 10.35 -6.33 15.75
C PHE A 392 9.99 -7.59 14.97
N GLY A 393 9.06 -7.47 14.03
CA GLY A 393 8.65 -8.53 13.11
C GLY A 393 8.49 -8.01 11.70
N ALA A 394 8.75 -8.89 10.73
CA ALA A 394 8.41 -8.67 9.34
C ALA A 394 8.01 -9.99 8.68
N GLY A 395 6.91 -9.97 7.96
CA GLY A 395 6.38 -11.11 7.22
C GLY A 395 6.22 -10.80 5.74
N TRP A 396 6.45 -11.81 4.90
CA TRP A 396 6.36 -11.72 3.45
C TRP A 396 5.52 -12.88 2.90
N THR A 397 4.86 -12.63 1.79
CA THR A 397 4.25 -13.66 0.96
C THR A 397 4.28 -13.22 -0.51
N GLU A 398 4.13 -14.14 -1.45
CA GLU A 398 3.93 -13.83 -2.86
C GLU A 398 2.71 -14.58 -3.39
N TYR A 399 1.76 -13.83 -3.91
CA TYR A 399 0.67 -14.32 -4.74
C TYR A 399 1.18 -14.45 -6.18
N ASN A 400 1.75 -15.61 -6.47
CA ASN A 400 2.32 -15.92 -7.78
C ASN A 400 1.25 -16.39 -8.75
N HIS A 401 1.27 -15.88 -10.00
CA HIS A 401 0.22 -16.12 -10.99
C HIS A 401 -1.18 -15.77 -10.43
N LEU A 402 -1.29 -14.61 -9.81
CA LEU A 402 -2.56 -14.10 -9.32
C LEU A 402 -3.38 -13.63 -10.51
N TYR A 403 -4.53 -14.25 -10.77
CA TYR A 403 -5.49 -13.77 -11.76
C TYR A 403 -6.24 -12.56 -11.19
N THR A 404 -6.24 -11.45 -11.91
CA THR A 404 -6.81 -10.18 -11.44
C THR A 404 -8.34 -10.14 -11.48
N GLY A 405 -8.98 -11.22 -11.92
CA GLY A 405 -10.43 -11.34 -12.03
C GLY A 405 -10.96 -11.00 -13.43
N ALA A 406 -12.24 -11.20 -13.64
CA ALA A 406 -12.94 -10.76 -14.83
C ALA A 406 -13.11 -9.23 -14.81
N LEU A 407 -13.86 -8.71 -15.75
CA LEU A 407 -14.08 -7.28 -15.87
C LEU A 407 -14.64 -6.66 -14.58
N HIS A 408 -14.03 -5.56 -14.17
CA HIS A 408 -14.44 -4.79 -12.99
C HIS A 408 -15.40 -3.66 -13.35
N ASP A 409 -16.41 -3.44 -12.53
CA ASP A 409 -17.29 -2.28 -12.62
C ASP A 409 -17.20 -1.40 -11.35
N MET A 410 -17.53 -0.13 -11.49
CA MET A 410 -17.51 0.82 -10.37
C MET A 410 -18.52 0.52 -9.25
N LYS A 411 -19.41 -0.44 -9.45
CA LYS A 411 -20.39 -0.89 -8.45
C LYS A 411 -19.85 -2.00 -7.56
N GLY A 412 -18.70 -2.59 -7.94
CA GLY A 412 -18.06 -3.66 -7.19
C GLY A 412 -18.84 -4.97 -7.18
N THR A 413 -19.63 -5.21 -8.25
CA THR A 413 -20.53 -6.38 -8.30
C THR A 413 -19.91 -7.57 -9.04
N ASP A 414 -18.73 -7.38 -9.61
CA ASP A 414 -18.04 -8.39 -10.39
C ASP A 414 -16.96 -9.11 -9.59
N SER A 415 -15.87 -9.44 -10.19
CA SER A 415 -14.88 -10.39 -9.68
C SER A 415 -13.78 -9.79 -8.80
N GLN A 416 -13.98 -8.61 -8.22
CA GLN A 416 -13.07 -8.04 -7.25
C GLN A 416 -12.97 -8.94 -6.00
N PHE A 417 -11.81 -8.96 -5.39
CA PHE A 417 -11.54 -9.75 -4.21
C PHE A 417 -10.41 -9.13 -3.39
N ASP A 418 -10.38 -9.46 -2.11
CA ASP A 418 -9.29 -9.05 -1.21
C ASP A 418 -8.21 -10.15 -1.14
N ILE A 419 -6.94 -9.75 -1.11
CA ILE A 419 -5.82 -10.60 -0.71
C ILE A 419 -5.34 -10.21 0.69
N ASN A 420 -5.06 -11.21 1.52
CA ASN A 420 -4.58 -10.96 2.88
C ASN A 420 -3.09 -10.61 2.89
N TRP A 421 -2.71 -9.46 3.39
CA TRP A 421 -1.30 -9.09 3.56
C TRP A 421 -0.72 -9.61 4.87
N VAL A 422 -1.47 -9.53 5.97
CA VAL A 422 -1.06 -10.07 7.25
C VAL A 422 -2.24 -10.20 8.22
N GLU A 423 -2.18 -11.23 9.08
CA GLU A 423 -2.95 -11.32 10.32
C GLU A 423 -2.00 -11.41 11.51
N LEU A 424 -2.14 -10.49 12.44
CA LEU A 424 -1.38 -10.41 13.67
C LEU A 424 -2.27 -10.77 14.85
N SER A 425 -1.77 -11.58 15.75
CA SER A 425 -2.47 -11.95 17.00
C SER A 425 -1.61 -11.59 18.21
N GLY A 426 -2.27 -11.15 19.29
CA GLY A 426 -1.62 -10.60 20.48
C GLY A 426 -1.60 -9.09 20.45
N ARG A 427 -0.84 -8.49 21.36
CA ARG A 427 -0.70 -7.04 21.49
C ARG A 427 0.48 -6.53 20.69
N GLY A 428 0.30 -5.45 19.94
CA GLY A 428 1.37 -4.95 19.08
C GLY A 428 1.08 -3.62 18.43
N VAL A 429 1.95 -3.25 17.48
CA VAL A 429 1.84 -2.04 16.66
C VAL A 429 2.22 -2.38 15.21
N TYR A 430 1.35 -2.12 14.27
CA TYR A 430 1.65 -2.18 12.84
C TYR A 430 2.32 -0.88 12.40
N VAL A 431 3.47 -1.00 11.70
CA VAL A 431 4.33 0.17 11.41
C VAL A 431 4.63 0.35 9.93
N GLY A 432 4.05 -0.47 9.06
CA GLY A 432 4.16 -0.24 7.62
C GLY A 432 4.31 -1.49 6.79
N ASP A 433 4.51 -1.26 5.51
CA ASP A 433 4.61 -2.29 4.49
C ASP A 433 5.39 -1.80 3.27
N ALA A 434 5.70 -2.75 2.41
CA ALA A 434 6.09 -2.50 1.03
C ALA A 434 5.47 -3.58 0.14
N VAL A 435 5.31 -3.30 -1.13
CA VAL A 435 4.80 -4.26 -2.11
C VAL A 435 5.68 -4.27 -3.35
N THR A 436 5.92 -5.47 -3.86
CA THR A 436 6.51 -5.69 -5.18
C THR A 436 5.49 -6.36 -6.05
N LEU A 437 5.32 -5.84 -7.26
CA LEU A 437 4.38 -6.38 -8.24
C LEU A 437 5.07 -6.52 -9.60
N PHE A 438 4.69 -7.54 -10.39
CA PHE A 438 5.02 -7.62 -11.80
C PHE A 438 3.72 -7.56 -12.61
N ASN A 439 3.50 -6.41 -13.25
CA ASN A 439 2.38 -6.20 -14.18
C ASN A 439 2.71 -6.81 -15.54
N THR A 440 1.72 -7.40 -16.22
CA THR A 440 1.92 -8.12 -17.47
C THR A 440 1.31 -7.44 -18.69
N VAL A 441 0.49 -6.41 -18.49
CA VAL A 441 -0.22 -5.72 -19.57
C VAL A 441 -0.07 -4.20 -19.47
N ALA A 442 -0.38 -3.52 -20.59
CA ALA A 442 -0.28 -2.07 -20.67
C ALA A 442 -1.57 -1.40 -20.12
N ASP A 443 -1.86 -1.68 -18.85
CA ASP A 443 -2.98 -1.11 -18.14
C ASP A 443 -2.69 -0.96 -16.64
N TRP A 444 -3.56 -0.20 -15.93
CA TRP A 444 -3.38 0.16 -14.52
C TRP A 444 -3.77 -0.99 -13.58
N TRP A 445 -2.98 -1.19 -12.52
CA TRP A 445 -3.09 -2.32 -11.59
C TRP A 445 -3.61 -1.95 -10.19
N GLY A 446 -3.64 -0.67 -9.81
CA GLY A 446 -3.63 -0.24 -8.40
C GLY A 446 -4.85 0.55 -7.93
N GLU A 447 -6.09 0.18 -8.37
CA GLU A 447 -7.33 0.82 -7.91
C GLU A 447 -7.88 0.25 -6.59
N GLY A 448 -7.45 -0.95 -6.18
CA GLY A 448 -8.04 -1.65 -5.03
C GLY A 448 -7.75 -0.99 -3.70
N ASP A 449 -8.72 -1.01 -2.79
CA ASP A 449 -8.72 -0.35 -1.49
C ASP A 449 -8.00 -1.15 -0.40
N GLU A 450 -7.28 -0.45 0.49
CA GLU A 450 -6.84 -1.07 1.73
C GLU A 450 -8.00 -1.20 2.73
N LYS A 451 -8.01 -2.33 3.46
CA LYS A 451 -8.99 -2.66 4.49
C LYS A 451 -8.26 -3.20 5.73
N ILE A 452 -8.11 -2.35 6.78
CA ILE A 452 -7.41 -2.75 8.00
C ILE A 452 -8.41 -2.82 9.16
N TYR A 453 -8.49 -4.01 9.76
CA TYR A 453 -9.35 -4.34 10.89
C TYR A 453 -8.52 -4.44 12.16
N VAL A 454 -8.91 -3.74 13.21
CA VAL A 454 -8.22 -3.72 14.49
C VAL A 454 -9.09 -4.38 15.56
N ASP A 455 -8.49 -5.27 16.35
CA ASP A 455 -9.11 -5.91 17.52
C ASP A 455 -10.45 -6.62 17.25
N GLY A 456 -10.61 -7.17 16.05
CA GLY A 456 -11.79 -7.94 15.65
C GLY A 456 -12.97 -7.08 15.21
N GLU A 457 -12.72 -5.89 14.70
CA GLU A 457 -13.74 -5.04 14.07
C GLU A 457 -14.48 -5.80 12.95
N SER A 458 -15.78 -5.53 12.80
CA SER A 458 -16.61 -6.08 11.73
C SER A 458 -16.59 -5.24 10.45
N PHE A 459 -16.20 -3.98 10.56
CA PHE A 459 -15.95 -3.04 9.47
C PHE A 459 -14.56 -2.44 9.69
N PRO A 460 -13.71 -2.29 8.65
CA PRO A 460 -12.34 -1.83 8.84
C PRO A 460 -12.31 -0.38 9.33
N SER A 461 -11.49 -0.12 10.35
CA SER A 461 -11.25 1.25 10.82
C SER A 461 -10.34 2.06 9.90
N HIS A 462 -9.72 1.39 8.92
CA HIS A 462 -9.02 1.99 7.80
C HIS A 462 -9.58 1.36 6.53
N PHE A 463 -10.33 2.14 5.78
CA PHE A 463 -10.86 1.78 4.46
C PHE A 463 -10.35 2.83 3.47
N GLY A 464 -9.68 2.38 2.40
CA GLY A 464 -9.00 3.23 1.43
C GLY A 464 -9.86 3.77 0.30
N THR A 465 -9.16 4.22 -0.74
CA THR A 465 -9.70 4.79 -1.98
C THR A 465 -8.86 4.40 -3.18
N GLY A 466 -7.99 3.42 -3.02
CA GLY A 466 -7.07 2.92 -4.02
C GLY A 466 -5.69 2.58 -3.46
N THR A 467 -5.03 1.60 -4.03
CA THR A 467 -3.67 1.19 -3.61
C THR A 467 -2.65 2.31 -3.81
N GLU A 468 -2.74 3.09 -4.90
CA GLU A 468 -1.86 4.24 -5.12
C GLU A 468 -2.07 5.33 -4.06
N ASP A 469 -3.32 5.61 -3.68
CA ASP A 469 -3.73 6.57 -2.65
C ASP A 469 -3.17 6.17 -1.28
N TYR A 470 -3.22 4.88 -0.99
CA TYR A 470 -2.59 4.30 0.19
C TYR A 470 -1.11 4.64 0.26
N TYR A 471 -0.37 4.51 -0.85
CA TYR A 471 1.05 4.84 -0.94
C TYR A 471 1.33 6.34 -1.13
N GLY A 472 0.29 7.17 -1.22
CA GLY A 472 0.38 8.63 -1.15
C GLY A 472 0.64 9.34 -2.46
N TYR A 473 0.52 8.65 -3.59
CA TYR A 473 0.51 9.24 -4.93
C TYR A 473 -0.89 9.13 -5.55
N ALA A 474 -1.08 9.38 -6.85
CA ALA A 474 -2.39 9.36 -7.49
C ALA A 474 -2.29 9.35 -9.02
N TRP A 475 -3.39 8.97 -9.69
CA TRP A 475 -3.61 9.08 -11.13
C TRP A 475 -2.66 8.21 -11.97
N CYS A 476 -2.51 6.94 -11.55
CA CYS A 476 -1.68 5.94 -12.27
C CYS A 476 -0.25 6.42 -12.49
N MET A 477 0.29 7.18 -11.56
CA MET A 477 1.62 7.75 -11.66
C MET A 477 2.68 6.66 -11.78
N HIS A 478 3.70 6.87 -12.60
CA HIS A 478 4.77 5.90 -12.86
C HIS A 478 6.18 6.50 -12.69
N ASN A 479 6.26 7.72 -12.18
CA ASN A 479 7.53 8.39 -11.96
C ASN A 479 8.03 8.10 -10.55
N PRO A 480 9.21 7.47 -10.39
CA PRO A 480 9.77 7.20 -9.09
C PRO A 480 9.87 8.44 -8.22
N PHE A 481 9.56 8.28 -6.94
CA PHE A 481 9.74 9.31 -5.93
C PHE A 481 10.18 8.67 -4.61
N ASP A 482 10.80 9.47 -3.75
CA ASP A 482 11.07 9.11 -2.37
C ASP A 482 10.67 10.23 -1.39
N HIS A 483 10.25 9.79 -0.21
CA HIS A 483 9.85 10.63 0.90
C HIS A 483 10.13 9.86 2.20
N PRO A 484 10.32 10.51 3.36
CA PRO A 484 10.60 9.80 4.61
C PRO A 484 9.65 8.65 4.96
N PHE A 485 8.38 8.72 4.58
CA PHE A 485 7.36 7.74 4.96
C PHE A 485 6.71 7.00 3.80
N ILE A 486 6.87 7.46 2.56
CA ILE A 486 6.29 6.85 1.35
C ILE A 486 7.29 6.91 0.20
N ALA A 487 7.30 5.89 -0.65
CA ALA A 487 8.12 5.90 -1.86
C ALA A 487 7.53 4.99 -2.94
N GLU A 488 7.78 5.33 -4.19
CA GLU A 488 7.68 4.45 -5.35
C GLU A 488 9.10 4.29 -5.94
N PRO A 489 9.93 3.35 -5.44
CA PRO A 489 11.25 3.13 -5.98
C PRO A 489 11.25 2.73 -7.45
N ASP A 490 10.29 1.93 -7.87
CA ASP A 490 10.12 1.46 -9.26
C ASP A 490 8.65 1.54 -9.68
N GLY A 491 8.35 2.39 -10.65
CA GLY A 491 7.02 2.54 -11.27
C GLY A 491 6.99 2.05 -12.73
N THR A 492 8.00 1.31 -13.19
CA THR A 492 8.10 0.92 -14.61
C THR A 492 6.96 0.05 -15.09
N GLY A 493 6.31 -0.71 -14.21
CA GLY A 493 5.15 -1.54 -14.50
C GLY A 493 3.80 -0.89 -14.25
N SER A 494 3.73 0.39 -13.90
CA SER A 494 2.47 1.03 -13.48
C SER A 494 1.37 0.99 -14.54
N THR A 495 1.71 1.28 -15.79
CA THR A 495 0.78 1.23 -16.94
C THR A 495 1.35 0.47 -18.14
N GLN A 496 2.25 -0.45 -17.90
CA GLN A 496 2.86 -1.31 -18.92
C GLN A 496 3.41 -2.58 -18.28
N CYS A 497 3.82 -3.55 -19.09
CA CYS A 497 4.50 -4.75 -18.58
C CYS A 497 5.80 -4.35 -17.86
N GLY A 498 5.95 -4.74 -16.59
CA GLY A 498 7.13 -4.40 -15.82
C GLY A 498 6.94 -4.51 -14.30
N HIS A 499 7.99 -4.14 -13.58
CA HIS A 499 8.01 -4.15 -12.12
C HIS A 499 7.43 -2.86 -11.54
N VAL A 500 6.82 -3.01 -10.36
CA VAL A 500 6.43 -1.91 -9.48
C VAL A 500 6.92 -2.24 -8.07
N SER A 501 7.43 -1.25 -7.36
CA SER A 501 7.65 -1.34 -5.94
C SER A 501 7.16 -0.09 -5.23
N ASN A 502 6.40 -0.27 -4.14
CA ASN A 502 5.88 0.81 -3.31
C ASN A 502 6.22 0.56 -1.85
N VAL A 503 6.40 1.64 -1.11
CA VAL A 503 6.75 1.61 0.32
C VAL A 503 5.87 2.59 1.08
N ARG A 504 5.29 2.14 2.21
CA ARG A 504 4.66 3.00 3.19
C ARG A 504 5.09 2.62 4.60
N TYR A 505 5.83 3.51 5.26
CA TYR A 505 6.18 3.39 6.66
C TYR A 505 5.38 4.37 7.51
N ARG A 506 5.06 3.98 8.73
CA ARG A 506 4.23 4.73 9.65
C ARG A 506 5.07 5.19 10.85
N ALA A 507 4.92 6.43 11.21
CA ALA A 507 5.46 6.99 12.45
C ALA A 507 4.29 7.34 13.40
N LEU A 508 3.77 8.55 13.30
CA LEU A 508 2.63 8.95 14.13
C LEU A 508 1.32 8.25 13.74
N ASP A 509 1.17 7.79 12.52
CA ASP A 509 0.03 7.01 12.02
C ASP A 509 0.18 5.50 12.21
N ALA A 510 1.16 5.04 13.01
CA ALA A 510 1.29 3.64 13.42
C ALA A 510 0.01 3.14 14.11
N ILE A 511 -0.33 1.86 13.91
CA ILE A 511 -1.62 1.29 14.33
C ILE A 511 -1.41 0.32 15.49
N PRO A 512 -1.61 0.75 16.75
CA PRO A 512 -1.58 -0.15 17.89
C PRO A 512 -2.85 -1.01 17.95
N PHE A 513 -2.70 -2.24 18.44
CA PHE A 513 -3.78 -3.19 18.71
C PHE A 513 -3.52 -3.96 19.99
N GLU A 514 -4.60 -4.35 20.68
CA GLU A 514 -4.54 -5.10 21.94
C GLU A 514 -4.69 -6.60 21.76
N ARG A 515 -5.35 -7.05 20.69
CA ARG A 515 -5.68 -8.44 20.45
C ARG A 515 -5.31 -8.94 19.06
N SER A 516 -5.57 -8.15 18.03
CA SER A 516 -5.35 -8.57 16.65
C SER A 516 -5.37 -7.40 15.67
N LEU A 517 -4.69 -7.60 14.55
CA LEU A 517 -4.81 -6.74 13.38
C LEU A 517 -4.89 -7.64 12.15
N LYS A 518 -5.81 -7.35 11.23
CA LYS A 518 -5.92 -7.97 9.92
C LYS A 518 -5.81 -6.90 8.86
N PHE A 519 -4.95 -7.11 7.88
CA PHE A 519 -4.80 -6.23 6.73
C PHE A 519 -5.08 -7.00 5.45
N ASP A 520 -6.13 -6.59 4.75
CA ASP A 520 -6.49 -7.05 3.42
C ASP A 520 -6.34 -5.89 2.42
N MET A 521 -5.87 -6.22 1.20
CA MET A 521 -5.80 -5.29 0.07
C MET A 521 -6.68 -5.84 -1.05
N GLU A 522 -7.54 -5.00 -1.58
CA GLU A 522 -8.34 -5.34 -2.75
C GLU A 522 -7.47 -5.43 -4.01
N VAL A 523 -7.75 -6.41 -4.83
CA VAL A 523 -7.17 -6.54 -6.17
C VAL A 523 -8.15 -5.98 -7.18
N TRP A 524 -7.81 -4.82 -7.70
CA TRP A 524 -8.54 -4.23 -8.81
C TRP A 524 -7.55 -3.73 -9.87
N HIS A 525 -7.51 -4.45 -10.95
CA HIS A 525 -6.74 -4.17 -12.16
C HIS A 525 -7.70 -3.79 -13.29
N TRP A 526 -7.36 -2.82 -14.13
CA TRP A 526 -8.25 -2.41 -15.23
C TRP A 526 -8.34 -3.45 -16.35
N CYS A 527 -7.48 -4.44 -16.38
CA CYS A 527 -7.47 -5.53 -17.35
C CYS A 527 -7.45 -6.90 -16.65
N SER A 528 -8.16 -7.87 -17.21
CA SER A 528 -8.10 -9.26 -16.77
C SER A 528 -6.79 -9.91 -17.23
N THR A 529 -5.91 -10.24 -16.28
CA THR A 529 -4.58 -10.79 -16.56
C THR A 529 -4.03 -11.56 -15.36
N TRP A 530 -2.81 -12.07 -15.44
CA TRP A 530 -2.06 -12.67 -14.34
C TRP A 530 -0.89 -11.78 -13.96
N ILE A 531 -0.73 -11.56 -12.67
CA ILE A 531 0.35 -10.76 -12.07
C ILE A 531 1.05 -11.55 -10.99
N ASN A 532 2.26 -11.15 -10.61
CA ASN A 532 2.82 -11.50 -9.32
C ASN A 532 2.63 -10.33 -8.36
N TYR A 533 2.26 -10.62 -7.11
CA TYR A 533 1.96 -9.62 -6.10
C TYR A 533 2.56 -10.06 -4.76
N ALA A 534 3.56 -9.34 -4.26
CA ALA A 534 4.36 -9.74 -3.11
C ALA A 534 4.42 -8.63 -2.05
N PRO A 535 3.51 -8.63 -1.05
CA PRO A 535 3.59 -7.73 0.09
C PRO A 535 4.59 -8.20 1.13
N VAL A 536 5.27 -7.24 1.75
CA VAL A 536 5.99 -7.37 3.02
C VAL A 536 5.40 -6.41 4.04
N THR A 537 5.21 -6.86 5.27
CA THR A 537 4.61 -6.07 6.36
C THR A 537 5.56 -5.97 7.53
N TYR A 538 5.59 -4.82 8.22
CA TYR A 538 6.44 -4.54 9.37
C TYR A 538 5.58 -4.22 10.59
N TYR A 539 5.97 -4.79 11.72
CA TYR A 539 5.20 -4.65 12.96
C TYR A 539 6.09 -4.86 14.20
N TYR A 540 5.57 -4.49 15.33
CA TYR A 540 6.12 -4.84 16.64
C TYR A 540 5.09 -5.64 17.42
N LEU A 541 5.53 -6.71 18.08
CA LEU A 541 4.68 -7.56 18.91
C LEU A 541 5.22 -7.67 20.32
N CYS A 542 4.35 -7.58 21.32
CA CYS A 542 4.66 -8.01 22.68
C CYS A 542 4.96 -9.50 22.72
N ALA A 543 5.65 -9.94 23.75
CA ALA A 543 5.97 -11.36 23.93
C ALA A 543 4.71 -12.24 23.85
N GLY A 544 4.78 -13.31 23.04
CA GLY A 544 3.66 -14.22 22.78
C GLY A 544 2.76 -13.84 21.61
N GLY A 545 2.95 -12.66 21.00
CA GLY A 545 2.25 -12.31 19.77
C GLY A 545 2.76 -13.12 18.56
N THR A 546 1.90 -13.31 17.56
CA THR A 546 2.19 -14.14 16.37
C THR A 546 1.70 -13.46 15.09
N SER A 547 2.25 -13.91 13.97
CA SER A 547 1.83 -13.54 12.61
C SER A 547 1.41 -14.81 11.86
N ASN A 548 0.47 -14.68 10.92
CA ASN A 548 0.12 -15.75 9.98
C ASN A 548 1.18 -15.92 8.86
N ARG A 549 2.18 -15.06 8.78
CA ARG A 549 3.28 -15.14 7.80
C ARG A 549 4.42 -15.97 8.36
N GLY A 550 4.85 -16.96 7.58
CA GLY A 550 5.93 -17.88 7.93
C GLY A 550 7.05 -17.89 6.90
N ALA A 551 7.81 -18.98 6.90
CA ALA A 551 8.87 -19.18 5.89
C ALA A 551 8.26 -19.75 4.61
N GLU A 552 8.42 -19.04 3.48
CA GLU A 552 7.96 -19.44 2.16
C GLU A 552 9.16 -19.72 1.23
N ALA A 553 10.01 -20.69 1.62
CA ALA A 553 11.30 -20.94 0.98
C ALA A 553 11.19 -21.32 -0.51
N GLU A 554 10.18 -22.11 -0.87
CA GLU A 554 9.95 -22.50 -2.27
C GLU A 554 9.56 -21.28 -3.13
N MET A 555 8.75 -20.39 -2.57
CA MET A 555 8.32 -19.17 -3.24
C MET A 555 9.50 -18.21 -3.45
N ALA A 556 10.30 -17.98 -2.42
CA ALA A 556 11.47 -17.11 -2.50
C ALA A 556 12.57 -17.67 -3.43
N ALA A 557 12.65 -19.00 -3.60
CA ALA A 557 13.62 -19.65 -4.50
C ALA A 557 13.19 -19.63 -5.98
N ARG A 558 11.93 -19.31 -6.27
CA ARG A 558 11.40 -19.30 -7.66
C ARG A 558 12.15 -18.27 -8.51
N LYS A 559 12.22 -18.58 -9.80
CA LYS A 559 12.66 -17.62 -10.81
C LYS A 559 11.68 -16.44 -10.85
N ILE A 560 12.20 -15.23 -10.74
CA ILE A 560 11.39 -14.01 -10.87
C ILE A 560 10.86 -13.86 -12.30
N ALA A 561 9.65 -13.31 -12.44
CA ALA A 561 9.13 -12.92 -13.73
C ALA A 561 9.91 -11.71 -14.25
N THR A 562 10.31 -11.72 -15.52
CA THR A 562 11.06 -10.66 -16.18
C THR A 562 10.42 -10.19 -17.48
N ARG A 563 9.42 -10.92 -17.96
CA ARG A 563 8.66 -10.62 -19.18
C ARG A 563 7.24 -11.17 -19.02
N LYS A 564 6.33 -10.64 -19.81
CA LYS A 564 4.90 -10.99 -19.83
C LYS A 564 4.67 -12.50 -19.80
N ASN A 565 5.34 -13.22 -20.68
CA ASN A 565 5.09 -14.65 -20.88
C ASN A 565 5.72 -15.57 -19.82
N ASP A 566 6.40 -15.02 -18.81
CA ASP A 566 6.73 -15.77 -17.61
C ASP A 566 5.47 -16.04 -16.74
N LEU A 567 4.39 -15.27 -16.93
CA LEU A 567 3.13 -15.38 -16.17
C LEU A 567 1.90 -15.58 -17.06
N VAL A 568 1.87 -15.04 -18.27
CA VAL A 568 0.70 -15.00 -19.14
C VAL A 568 0.91 -15.96 -20.32
N PRO A 569 -0.06 -16.85 -20.59
CA PRO A 569 0.06 -17.77 -21.71
C PRO A 569 -0.04 -17.01 -23.05
N ASN A 570 0.97 -17.14 -23.92
CA ASN A 570 0.96 -16.63 -25.29
C ASN A 570 0.82 -17.75 -26.32
N TYR A 571 0.22 -18.86 -25.93
CA TYR A 571 -0.05 -20.03 -26.78
C TYR A 571 -1.56 -20.25 -26.92
N PRO A 572 -2.02 -20.92 -28.01
CA PRO A 572 -3.42 -21.19 -28.25
C PRO A 572 -4.05 -21.99 -27.11
N ASP A 573 -5.23 -21.55 -26.66
CA ASP A 573 -6.08 -22.31 -25.73
C ASP A 573 -6.68 -23.57 -26.44
N ASP A 574 -7.54 -24.31 -25.74
CA ASP A 574 -8.22 -25.48 -26.26
C ASP A 574 -9.12 -25.19 -27.51
N ASN A 575 -9.50 -23.94 -27.72
CA ASN A 575 -10.27 -23.46 -28.88
C ASN A 575 -9.36 -22.92 -30.00
N GLY A 576 -8.05 -22.87 -29.76
CA GLY A 576 -7.06 -22.30 -30.66
C GLY A 576 -6.96 -20.79 -30.58
N VAL A 577 -7.44 -20.16 -29.48
CA VAL A 577 -7.42 -18.70 -29.28
C VAL A 577 -6.17 -18.29 -28.55
N VAL A 578 -5.52 -17.23 -29.04
CA VAL A 578 -4.46 -16.49 -28.34
C VAL A 578 -4.91 -15.03 -28.21
N GLU A 579 -5.09 -14.55 -27.01
CA GLU A 579 -5.56 -13.19 -26.74
C GLU A 579 -4.57 -12.14 -27.23
N GLY A 580 -5.06 -11.05 -27.80
CA GLY A 580 -4.21 -10.00 -28.39
C GLY A 580 -3.35 -9.29 -27.37
N GLU A 581 -3.91 -8.97 -26.21
CA GLU A 581 -3.24 -8.32 -25.10
C GLU A 581 -2.23 -9.23 -24.37
N PHE A 582 -2.30 -10.55 -24.58
CA PHE A 582 -1.39 -11.53 -23.97
C PHE A 582 -0.14 -11.83 -24.84
N LEU A 583 -0.14 -11.39 -26.09
CA LEU A 583 1.03 -11.54 -26.95
C LEU A 583 2.24 -10.80 -26.38
N ASP A 584 3.45 -11.32 -26.65
CA ASP A 584 4.69 -10.59 -26.37
C ASP A 584 4.87 -9.51 -27.45
N ILE A 585 4.81 -8.24 -27.05
CA ILE A 585 4.66 -7.10 -27.93
C ILE A 585 5.93 -6.27 -27.95
N THR A 586 6.45 -6.00 -29.15
CA THR A 586 7.56 -5.07 -29.36
C THR A 586 7.17 -4.06 -30.43
N LEU A 587 7.25 -2.76 -30.08
CA LEU A 587 6.93 -1.65 -30.96
C LEU A 587 8.16 -0.91 -31.45
N THR A 588 8.18 -0.43 -32.70
CA THR A 588 9.18 0.52 -33.21
C THR A 588 8.74 1.97 -33.08
N GLY A 589 7.46 2.23 -32.82
CA GLY A 589 6.85 3.54 -32.62
C GLY A 589 5.39 3.41 -32.21
N GLY A 590 4.80 4.49 -31.73
CA GLY A 590 3.48 4.46 -31.13
C GLY A 590 3.48 3.96 -29.70
N VAL A 591 2.31 3.70 -29.13
CA VAL A 591 2.08 3.29 -27.74
C VAL A 591 1.17 2.07 -27.68
N GLU A 592 1.55 1.08 -26.88
CA GLU A 592 0.72 -0.07 -26.51
C GLU A 592 -0.30 0.33 -25.43
N LYS A 593 -1.51 -0.19 -25.55
CA LYS A 593 -2.53 -0.18 -24.51
C LYS A 593 -3.27 -1.52 -24.52
N SER A 594 -3.68 -1.99 -23.36
CA SER A 594 -4.74 -2.98 -23.25
C SER A 594 -6.05 -2.22 -23.13
N GLN A 595 -6.92 -2.36 -24.16
CA GLN A 595 -8.16 -1.58 -24.21
C GLN A 595 -9.36 -2.44 -23.86
N THR A 596 -10.15 -1.98 -22.90
CA THR A 596 -11.40 -2.59 -22.48
C THR A 596 -12.58 -1.68 -22.81
N ILE A 597 -13.53 -2.15 -23.61
CA ILE A 597 -14.79 -1.47 -23.92
C ILE A 597 -15.92 -2.48 -23.79
N LEU A 598 -16.69 -2.43 -22.71
CA LEU A 598 -17.75 -3.40 -22.37
C LEU A 598 -18.69 -3.79 -23.52
N PRO A 599 -19.26 -2.86 -24.33
CA PRO A 599 -20.16 -3.22 -25.42
C PRO A 599 -19.52 -4.04 -26.52
N MET A 600 -18.18 -4.07 -26.63
CA MET A 600 -17.47 -4.74 -27.72
C MET A 600 -17.46 -6.26 -27.61
N GLN A 601 -17.55 -6.78 -26.39
CA GLN A 601 -17.47 -8.21 -26.13
C GLN A 601 -16.24 -8.85 -26.79
N TRP A 602 -15.06 -8.21 -26.63
CA TRP A 602 -13.79 -8.82 -27.02
C TRP A 602 -13.56 -10.12 -26.26
N SER A 603 -12.76 -11.01 -26.83
CA SER A 603 -12.25 -12.18 -26.12
C SER A 603 -11.50 -11.66 -24.88
N ASN A 604 -11.62 -12.34 -23.75
CA ASN A 604 -11.11 -11.88 -22.45
C ASN A 604 -11.46 -10.41 -22.08
N ASN A 605 -12.52 -9.84 -22.71
CA ASN A 605 -12.99 -8.45 -22.51
C ASN A 605 -11.99 -7.34 -22.86
N ALA A 606 -10.86 -7.65 -23.46
CA ALA A 606 -9.80 -6.71 -23.82
C ALA A 606 -9.29 -6.90 -25.24
N GLN A 607 -8.50 -5.97 -25.72
CA GLN A 607 -7.73 -6.13 -26.95
C GLN A 607 -6.35 -5.49 -26.82
N PHE A 608 -5.36 -5.97 -27.57
CA PHE A 608 -4.18 -5.19 -27.88
C PHE A 608 -4.58 -3.97 -28.72
N PHE A 609 -4.22 -2.76 -28.26
CA PHE A 609 -4.53 -1.51 -28.91
C PHE A 609 -3.25 -0.70 -29.14
N TRP A 610 -2.95 -0.37 -30.42
CA TRP A 610 -1.78 0.37 -30.83
C TRP A 610 -2.15 1.78 -31.28
N LEU A 611 -1.62 2.77 -30.59
CA LEU A 611 -1.91 4.20 -30.78
C LEU A 611 -0.71 4.96 -31.31
N GLY A 612 -0.97 6.00 -32.13
CA GLY A 612 0.03 6.98 -32.54
C GLY A 612 1.13 6.47 -33.46
N ALA A 613 0.95 5.28 -34.06
CA ALA A 613 1.86 4.71 -35.04
C ALA A 613 1.94 5.56 -36.32
N LYS A 614 3.13 5.71 -36.84
CA LYS A 614 3.39 6.41 -38.12
C LYS A 614 3.63 5.42 -39.23
N PRO A 615 3.44 5.81 -40.53
CA PRO A 615 3.74 4.93 -41.65
C PRO A 615 5.19 4.41 -41.60
N GLY A 616 5.33 3.09 -41.62
CA GLY A 616 6.59 2.37 -41.45
C GLY A 616 6.87 1.82 -40.06
N ASP A 617 6.17 2.28 -39.04
CA ASP A 617 6.26 1.69 -37.68
C ASP A 617 5.72 0.25 -37.69
N LYS A 618 6.22 -0.52 -36.75
CA LYS A 618 5.95 -1.97 -36.67
C LYS A 618 5.54 -2.34 -35.26
N ALA A 619 4.53 -3.20 -35.14
CA ALA A 619 4.22 -3.96 -33.95
C ALA A 619 4.54 -5.44 -34.24
N SER A 620 5.47 -6.00 -33.46
CA SER A 620 5.80 -7.43 -33.51
C SER A 620 5.07 -8.11 -32.37
N LEU A 621 4.15 -9.02 -32.74
CA LEU A 621 3.23 -9.72 -31.82
C LEU A 621 3.65 -11.19 -31.81
N THR A 622 4.28 -11.65 -30.73
CA THR A 622 4.84 -13.00 -30.66
C THR A 622 3.92 -13.94 -29.88
N PHE A 623 3.60 -15.08 -30.47
CA PHE A 623 2.88 -16.20 -29.88
C PHE A 623 3.69 -17.50 -30.04
N SER A 624 3.43 -18.46 -29.16
CA SER A 624 4.14 -19.76 -29.20
C SER A 624 3.20 -20.89 -29.56
N VAL A 625 3.73 -21.94 -30.19
CA VAL A 625 3.03 -23.20 -30.38
C VAL A 625 3.93 -24.39 -29.98
N ASP A 626 3.34 -25.43 -29.42
CA ASP A 626 4.10 -26.56 -28.86
C ASP A 626 4.82 -27.38 -29.98
N ARG A 627 4.25 -27.44 -31.14
CA ARG A 627 4.75 -28.29 -32.25
C ARG A 627 4.77 -27.53 -33.58
N ALA A 628 5.82 -27.74 -34.34
CA ALA A 628 5.89 -27.27 -35.71
C ALA A 628 4.83 -27.99 -36.56
N GLY A 629 4.14 -27.25 -37.44
CA GLY A 629 3.11 -27.81 -38.30
C GLY A 629 2.44 -26.77 -39.18
N GLU A 630 1.55 -27.24 -40.05
CA GLU A 630 0.63 -26.35 -40.77
C GLU A 630 -0.55 -26.00 -39.88
N ALA A 631 -0.92 -24.72 -39.82
CA ALA A 631 -2.07 -24.21 -39.10
C ALA A 631 -2.83 -23.20 -39.95
N GLN A 632 -4.15 -23.19 -39.82
CA GLN A 632 -5.01 -22.15 -40.34
C GLN A 632 -4.98 -20.97 -39.35
N LEU A 633 -4.61 -19.79 -39.85
CA LEU A 633 -4.56 -18.57 -39.02
C LEU A 633 -5.71 -17.63 -39.38
N SER A 634 -6.30 -17.02 -38.35
CA SER A 634 -7.21 -15.87 -38.48
C SER A 634 -6.91 -14.84 -37.42
N ALA A 635 -7.16 -13.57 -37.74
CA ALA A 635 -7.07 -12.46 -36.75
C ALA A 635 -8.47 -11.86 -36.54
N VAL A 636 -8.91 -11.76 -35.31
CA VAL A 636 -10.10 -10.98 -34.94
C VAL A 636 -9.62 -9.57 -34.63
N MET A 637 -9.99 -8.62 -35.47
CA MET A 637 -9.52 -7.24 -35.39
C MET A 637 -10.68 -6.30 -35.15
N THR A 638 -10.38 -5.20 -34.46
CA THR A 638 -11.32 -4.08 -34.37
C THR A 638 -11.24 -3.22 -35.60
N VAL A 639 -12.39 -2.73 -36.04
CA VAL A 639 -12.56 -1.76 -37.12
C VAL A 639 -13.32 -0.55 -36.61
N ALA A 640 -12.86 0.68 -36.96
CA ALA A 640 -13.46 1.91 -36.45
C ALA A 640 -13.14 3.14 -37.32
N PRO A 641 -13.79 4.32 -37.11
CA PRO A 641 -13.54 5.53 -37.87
C PRO A 641 -12.12 6.13 -37.74
N ASP A 642 -11.34 5.70 -36.74
CA ASP A 642 -10.01 6.18 -36.45
C ASP A 642 -8.91 5.12 -36.67
N TYR A 643 -9.22 4.03 -37.38
CA TYR A 643 -8.27 2.95 -37.65
C TYR A 643 -7.54 3.12 -38.98
N GLY A 644 -6.32 2.57 -39.03
CA GLY A 644 -5.39 2.69 -40.14
C GLY A 644 -5.41 1.57 -41.16
N CYS A 645 -4.41 1.61 -42.07
CA CYS A 645 -4.13 0.58 -43.03
C CYS A 645 -2.82 -0.13 -42.71
N PHE A 646 -2.76 -1.46 -42.89
CA PHE A 646 -1.66 -2.29 -42.39
C PHE A 646 -1.25 -3.38 -43.40
N ASP A 647 0.04 -3.75 -43.37
CA ASP A 647 0.52 -5.01 -43.93
C ASP A 647 0.81 -5.97 -42.78
N LEU A 648 0.46 -7.24 -42.94
CA LEU A 648 0.72 -8.30 -41.98
C LEU A 648 1.78 -9.27 -42.51
N TRP A 649 2.77 -9.55 -41.66
CA TRP A 649 3.87 -10.45 -41.95
C TRP A 649 3.93 -11.54 -40.89
N LEU A 650 4.11 -12.80 -41.29
CA LEU A 650 4.31 -13.93 -40.40
C LEU A 650 5.73 -14.48 -40.57
N ASN A 651 6.51 -14.50 -39.47
CA ASN A 651 7.90 -14.99 -39.46
C ASN A 651 8.74 -14.39 -40.62
N GLY A 652 8.58 -13.09 -40.87
CA GLY A 652 9.28 -12.35 -41.93
C GLY A 652 8.73 -12.50 -43.35
N ARG A 653 7.62 -13.26 -43.57
CA ARG A 653 6.94 -13.39 -44.85
C ARG A 653 5.66 -12.56 -44.88
N LEU A 654 5.46 -11.75 -45.91
CA LEU A 654 4.22 -10.99 -46.14
C LEU A 654 3.08 -11.99 -46.38
N ILE A 655 2.01 -11.91 -45.53
CA ILE A 655 0.83 -12.77 -45.64
C ILE A 655 -0.43 -12.01 -46.05
N ARG A 656 -0.48 -10.70 -45.72
CA ARG A 656 -1.59 -9.81 -46.10
C ARG A 656 -1.08 -8.40 -46.33
N SER A 657 -1.43 -7.79 -47.45
CA SER A 657 -1.06 -6.41 -47.76
C SER A 657 -2.29 -5.52 -47.87
N GLY A 658 -2.16 -4.27 -47.43
CA GLY A 658 -3.15 -3.22 -47.60
C GLY A 658 -4.46 -3.48 -46.86
N LEU A 659 -4.42 -4.12 -45.69
CA LEU A 659 -5.58 -4.35 -44.85
C LEU A 659 -6.08 -2.99 -44.31
N ASP A 660 -7.27 -2.55 -44.74
CA ASP A 660 -7.93 -1.34 -44.30
C ASP A 660 -8.85 -1.64 -43.11
N ALA A 661 -8.53 -1.14 -41.93
CA ALA A 661 -9.32 -1.31 -40.73
C ALA A 661 -10.32 -0.16 -40.49
N TYR A 662 -10.48 0.76 -41.44
CA TYR A 662 -11.49 1.79 -41.36
C TYR A 662 -12.91 1.22 -41.47
N ALA A 663 -13.79 1.62 -40.56
CA ALA A 663 -15.23 1.43 -40.63
C ALA A 663 -15.97 2.69 -40.19
N VAL A 664 -17.23 2.88 -40.63
CA VAL A 664 -18.04 4.05 -40.22
C VAL A 664 -18.49 3.99 -38.74
N ALA A 665 -18.43 2.82 -38.13
CA ALA A 665 -18.77 2.56 -36.76
C ALA A 665 -17.80 1.55 -36.15
N LEU A 666 -17.65 1.60 -34.83
CA LEU A 666 -16.87 0.63 -34.07
C LEU A 666 -17.46 -0.78 -34.22
N GLY A 667 -16.63 -1.77 -34.53
CA GLY A 667 -17.05 -3.16 -34.73
C GLY A 667 -15.87 -4.13 -34.76
N LYS A 668 -16.14 -5.42 -34.92
CA LYS A 668 -15.12 -6.48 -35.08
C LYS A 668 -15.15 -7.09 -36.49
N GLN A 669 -14.00 -7.48 -36.98
CA GLN A 669 -13.85 -8.18 -38.25
C GLN A 669 -12.88 -9.35 -38.08
N THR A 670 -13.30 -10.56 -38.51
CA THR A 670 -12.39 -11.69 -38.60
C THR A 670 -11.73 -11.67 -39.98
N VAL A 671 -10.41 -11.63 -39.99
CA VAL A 671 -9.57 -11.64 -41.18
C VAL A 671 -8.94 -13.02 -41.32
N ASP A 672 -9.29 -13.74 -42.38
CA ASP A 672 -8.62 -14.99 -42.75
C ASP A 672 -7.21 -14.68 -43.25
N LEU A 673 -6.22 -15.22 -42.58
CA LEU A 673 -4.80 -15.09 -42.93
C LEU A 673 -4.27 -16.26 -43.72
N GLY A 674 -5.04 -17.36 -43.86
CA GLY A 674 -4.69 -18.55 -44.62
C GLY A 674 -3.91 -19.61 -43.83
N LYS A 675 -3.47 -20.66 -44.54
CA LYS A 675 -2.66 -21.74 -44.01
C LYS A 675 -1.17 -21.40 -44.04
N HIS A 676 -0.51 -21.58 -42.93
CA HIS A 676 0.92 -21.30 -42.77
C HIS A 676 1.61 -22.38 -41.96
N ARG A 677 2.89 -22.60 -42.28
CA ARG A 677 3.75 -23.47 -41.48
C ARG A 677 4.31 -22.68 -40.30
N LEU A 678 3.95 -23.09 -39.09
CA LEU A 678 4.48 -22.57 -37.84
C LEU A 678 5.69 -23.40 -37.41
N GLN A 679 6.63 -22.75 -36.70
CA GLN A 679 7.75 -23.42 -36.00
C GLN A 679 7.34 -23.73 -34.54
N ALA A 680 7.91 -24.78 -33.96
CA ALA A 680 7.75 -25.04 -32.55
C ALA A 680 8.39 -23.88 -31.74
N GLY A 681 7.72 -23.45 -30.67
CA GLY A 681 8.07 -22.24 -29.94
C GLY A 681 7.53 -20.99 -30.61
N ASP A 682 8.28 -19.91 -30.56
CA ASP A 682 7.84 -18.56 -30.91
C ASP A 682 7.63 -18.34 -32.41
N ASN A 683 6.49 -17.76 -32.74
CA ASN A 683 6.12 -17.26 -34.05
C ASN A 683 5.69 -15.80 -33.96
N THR A 684 6.09 -14.95 -34.88
CA THR A 684 5.84 -13.51 -34.82
C THR A 684 4.90 -13.08 -35.95
N LEU A 685 3.74 -12.53 -35.60
CA LEU A 685 2.91 -11.73 -36.46
C LEU A 685 3.37 -10.28 -36.37
N GLN A 686 3.96 -9.75 -37.45
CA GLN A 686 4.37 -8.34 -37.50
C GLN A 686 3.32 -7.54 -38.25
N VAL A 687 2.82 -6.48 -37.63
CA VAL A 687 1.90 -5.49 -38.18
C VAL A 687 2.70 -4.26 -38.57
N VAL A 688 2.65 -3.89 -39.87
CA VAL A 688 3.37 -2.70 -40.39
C VAL A 688 2.34 -1.63 -40.73
N GLN A 689 2.46 -0.46 -40.11
CA GLN A 689 1.58 0.67 -40.39
C GLN A 689 1.88 1.25 -41.80
N ARG A 690 0.85 1.44 -42.65
CA ARG A 690 0.99 1.91 -44.04
C ARG A 690 0.31 3.23 -44.34
N GLY A 691 -0.32 3.84 -43.37
CA GLY A 691 -1.12 5.05 -43.52
C GLY A 691 -2.58 4.80 -43.10
N LYS A 692 -3.48 5.55 -43.69
CA LYS A 692 -4.90 5.45 -43.35
C LYS A 692 -5.80 5.72 -44.56
N ASN A 693 -7.02 5.23 -44.52
CA ASN A 693 -8.10 5.61 -45.42
C ASN A 693 -8.33 7.14 -45.34
N SER A 694 -8.67 7.76 -46.46
CA SER A 694 -8.94 9.19 -46.53
C SER A 694 -10.05 9.67 -45.59
N ARG A 695 -10.94 8.78 -45.20
CA ARG A 695 -12.06 9.03 -44.25
C ARG A 695 -11.68 8.77 -42.78
N ALA A 696 -10.55 8.11 -42.54
CA ALA A 696 -10.13 7.78 -41.17
C ALA A 696 -9.54 9.02 -40.45
N SER A 697 -9.90 9.20 -39.21
CA SER A 697 -9.40 10.30 -38.37
C SER A 697 -7.98 10.03 -37.86
N ASN A 698 -7.61 8.78 -37.61
CA ASN A 698 -6.31 8.39 -37.01
C ASN A 698 -5.77 7.12 -37.68
N THR A 699 -4.74 6.48 -37.11
CA THR A 699 -4.00 5.30 -37.60
C THR A 699 -4.02 4.14 -36.60
N CYS A 700 -5.01 4.07 -35.71
CA CYS A 700 -5.12 3.04 -34.67
C CYS A 700 -5.17 1.63 -35.23
N PHE A 701 -4.69 0.66 -34.48
CA PHE A 701 -4.81 -0.78 -34.73
C PHE A 701 -5.33 -1.47 -33.45
N GLY A 702 -6.21 -2.43 -33.60
CA GLY A 702 -6.72 -3.26 -32.51
C GLY A 702 -6.77 -4.72 -32.91
N LEU A 703 -6.22 -5.59 -32.08
CA LEU A 703 -6.29 -7.05 -32.23
C LEU A 703 -6.97 -7.62 -30.97
N ASP A 704 -8.17 -8.16 -31.17
CA ASP A 704 -8.92 -8.91 -30.16
C ASP A 704 -8.16 -10.22 -29.84
N CYS A 705 -8.05 -11.11 -30.84
CA CYS A 705 -7.32 -12.36 -30.68
C CYS A 705 -6.78 -12.90 -32.02
N LEU A 706 -5.81 -13.83 -31.94
CA LEU A 706 -5.43 -14.72 -33.00
C LEU A 706 -6.13 -16.07 -32.82
N ILE A 707 -6.56 -16.67 -33.92
CA ILE A 707 -7.12 -18.03 -33.96
C ILE A 707 -6.14 -18.91 -34.74
N VAL A 708 -5.61 -19.94 -34.11
CA VAL A 708 -4.63 -20.90 -34.62
C VAL A 708 -5.26 -22.31 -34.62
N LYS A 709 -5.56 -22.89 -35.79
CA LYS A 709 -6.25 -24.19 -35.92
C LYS A 709 -5.50 -25.16 -36.82
#